data_47f58832d014a032c8960688194f7e11
#
_entry.id   47f58832d014a032c8960688194f7e11
#
_cell.length_a   1.000
_cell.length_b   1.000
_cell.length_c   1.000
_cell.angle_alpha   90.00
_cell.angle_beta   90.00
_cell.angle_gamma   90.00
#
_symmetry.space_group_name_H-M   'P 1'
#
loop_
_entity.id
_entity.type
_entity.pdbx_description
1 polymer ?
#
loop_
_entity_poly.entity_id
_entity_poly.type
_entity_poly.pdbx_seq_one_letter_code
_entity_poly.pdbx_strand_id
1 'polypeptide(L)'
;MPLYADIVLPLAQPAYTFAVPEGMHVAEGTAVAVQFGPRKFYTGVVWRVHDRRPPFRTIKSIQRVLYDAPLLSAQQKALWEWIAAYYMCSAGEVMRVALPSLMKPSGDTEEEFAEDEFRPRTECYVALARELHDEGRLHEVFEKLGRRAPKQYEALLEIASAGDETRISTGEVARRLLRADYAVLHALERKGHIVCTERERTVERGGSAFRLPELTAPQREALGSLREQFAEKPAALLHGVTGSGKTEIYIHLIAETLARGGDVLLLVPEIALTAQLIGRMERIFGSRVTPYHSKLTNRRRTETYLRLNRSQGGEFVVGVRSSIFLPLKHLQLIIVDEEHDASYKQADPAPRYNARNCAVVMARLWGGRTLLGSATPSLETWLNAEGGKYGRAVLAERYGDARPPEILVSDTIRAAKRGERHAHFNKLLLDKMEETLGRGEQVMLFQNRRGFSPYVECSQCGWTARCPHCNVTLTYHKGGARLVCHYCGYTAPVPAKCPSCEVTEVLPRGFGTEKVEEEIARLFPEARVARLDRDSVTSERAFNAIISDFEARKTDILVGTQMITKGFDFGGVSLVGILNADNLLNNPDFRAAERAFQLMLQVAGRAGRRSDGGEVVIQTSEPGHPVIRQVVAGDFAGMARMQLSERKAFFYPPYARLTSLTLRHRDVALLRRGVTELAARLRVRFGRRVLGPMTPPVDRIRGEYLAGLLLKIESGASSAKARALLAAELKAFAENPEFKTITFICNVDPQ
;
A
#
# COMPACT_ATOMS: atom_id res chain seq x y z
N MET A 1 3.80 18.14 42.74
CA MET A 1 2.48 17.45 42.65
C MET A 1 2.69 16.15 41.89
N PRO A 2 2.03 15.05 42.23
CA PRO A 2 2.16 13.81 41.50
C PRO A 2 1.68 13.99 40.03
N LEU A 3 2.49 13.57 39.06
CA LEU A 3 2.14 13.60 37.65
C LEU A 3 1.62 12.24 37.20
N TYR A 4 0.69 12.27 36.25
CA TYR A 4 0.10 11.10 35.61
C TYR A 4 0.27 11.21 34.09
N ALA A 5 0.35 10.07 33.43
CA ALA A 5 0.42 10.00 31.98
C ALA A 5 -0.63 9.03 31.42
N ASP A 6 -1.42 9.50 30.48
CA ASP A 6 -2.25 8.62 29.67
C ASP A 6 -1.36 7.97 28.61
N ILE A 7 -1.31 6.64 28.58
CA ILE A 7 -0.40 5.85 27.76
C ILE A 7 -1.22 4.98 26.80
N VAL A 8 -0.91 5.07 25.52
CA VAL A 8 -1.45 4.20 24.47
C VAL A 8 -0.60 2.94 24.39
N LEU A 9 -1.26 1.79 24.51
CA LEU A 9 -0.66 0.46 24.33
C LEU A 9 -1.03 -0.11 22.96
N PRO A 10 -0.26 -1.07 22.38
CA PRO A 10 -0.58 -1.68 21.09
C PRO A 10 -1.77 -2.66 21.17
N LEU A 11 -2.83 -2.26 21.83
CA LEU A 11 -4.04 -3.01 22.12
C LEU A 11 -5.28 -2.31 21.52
N ALA A 12 -6.35 -3.08 21.26
CA ALA A 12 -7.62 -2.52 20.78
C ALA A 12 -8.42 -1.88 21.96
N GLN A 13 -7.80 -0.97 22.68
CA GLN A 13 -8.29 -0.35 23.91
C GLN A 13 -7.97 1.15 23.91
N PRO A 14 -8.66 1.97 24.73
CA PRO A 14 -8.28 3.37 24.95
C PRO A 14 -6.93 3.48 25.66
N ALA A 15 -6.41 4.70 25.80
CA ALA A 15 -5.24 4.98 26.63
C ALA A 15 -5.53 4.67 28.10
N TYR A 16 -4.52 4.23 28.83
CA TYR A 16 -4.57 3.95 30.26
C TYR A 16 -3.70 4.94 31.03
N THR A 17 -4.15 5.34 32.22
CA THR A 17 -3.43 6.29 33.05
C THR A 17 -2.46 5.57 34.00
N PHE A 18 -1.19 6.00 34.00
CA PHE A 18 -0.12 5.54 34.85
C PHE A 18 0.45 6.71 35.66
N ALA A 19 1.01 6.43 36.85
CA ALA A 19 1.75 7.42 37.61
C ALA A 19 3.16 7.62 36.99
N VAL A 20 3.60 8.87 36.98
CA VAL A 20 4.98 9.21 36.59
C VAL A 20 5.83 9.19 37.88
N PRO A 21 6.87 8.35 37.98
CA PRO A 21 7.78 8.32 39.12
C PRO A 21 8.45 9.68 39.36
N GLU A 22 8.75 9.97 40.60
CA GLU A 22 9.45 11.20 40.98
C GLU A 22 10.86 11.22 40.35
N GLY A 23 11.23 12.33 39.74
CA GLY A 23 12.51 12.47 39.00
C GLY A 23 12.48 11.94 37.55
N MET A 24 11.41 11.26 37.12
CA MET A 24 11.27 10.83 35.72
C MET A 24 10.66 11.95 34.85
N HIS A 25 11.39 12.31 33.78
CA HIS A 25 10.90 13.28 32.80
C HIS A 25 10.27 12.56 31.60
N VAL A 26 8.98 12.75 31.39
CA VAL A 26 8.24 12.21 30.24
C VAL A 26 7.49 13.34 29.53
N ALA A 27 7.54 13.31 28.20
CA ALA A 27 6.78 14.21 27.33
C ALA A 27 5.80 13.42 26.45
N GLU A 28 4.83 14.10 25.87
CA GLU A 28 3.94 13.48 24.88
C GLU A 28 4.77 12.91 23.73
N GLY A 29 4.41 11.71 23.26
CA GLY A 29 5.16 10.98 22.24
C GLY A 29 6.33 10.13 22.73
N THR A 30 6.70 10.23 24.02
CA THR A 30 7.77 9.39 24.62
C THR A 30 7.32 7.94 24.71
N ALA A 31 8.21 7.02 24.33
CA ALA A 31 7.97 5.59 24.51
C ALA A 31 8.45 5.14 25.88
N VAL A 32 7.62 4.37 26.57
CA VAL A 32 7.83 3.92 27.94
C VAL A 32 7.51 2.43 28.09
N ALA A 33 8.19 1.77 29.04
CA ALA A 33 7.84 0.44 29.50
C ALA A 33 6.82 0.54 30.63
N VAL A 34 5.72 -0.21 30.51
CA VAL A 34 4.67 -0.26 31.56
C VAL A 34 4.20 -1.69 31.78
N GLN A 35 3.87 -2.01 33.03
CA GLN A 35 3.23 -3.28 33.38
C GLN A 35 1.70 -3.13 33.24
N PHE A 36 1.09 -3.93 32.38
CA PHE A 36 -0.37 -3.98 32.19
C PHE A 36 -0.93 -5.34 32.59
N GLY A 37 -1.97 -5.35 33.41
CA GLY A 37 -2.45 -6.59 34.03
C GLY A 37 -1.48 -7.14 35.09
N PRO A 38 -1.65 -8.39 35.55
CA PRO A 38 -0.88 -8.91 36.70
C PRO A 38 0.60 -9.18 36.37
N ARG A 39 0.94 -9.52 35.14
CA ARG A 39 2.31 -9.94 34.78
C ARG A 39 2.89 -9.28 33.54
N LYS A 40 2.07 -8.84 32.59
CA LYS A 40 2.51 -8.52 31.23
C LYS A 40 3.07 -7.10 31.11
N PHE A 41 4.26 -7.01 30.49
CA PHE A 41 4.91 -5.74 30.16
C PHE A 41 4.65 -5.39 28.70
N TYR A 42 4.49 -4.10 28.43
CA TYR A 42 4.27 -3.55 27.09
C TYR A 42 5.08 -2.27 26.89
N THR A 43 5.46 -2.05 25.63
CA THR A 43 5.80 -0.71 25.19
C THR A 43 4.55 0.11 25.05
N GLY A 44 4.52 1.27 25.68
CA GLY A 44 3.48 2.28 25.56
C GLY A 44 4.04 3.58 25.01
N VAL A 45 3.16 4.42 24.45
CA VAL A 45 3.48 5.79 24.06
C VAL A 45 2.70 6.76 24.89
N VAL A 46 3.39 7.71 25.52
CA VAL A 46 2.78 8.77 26.32
C VAL A 46 1.93 9.65 25.42
N TRP A 47 0.62 9.65 25.69
CA TRP A 47 -0.36 10.38 24.89
C TRP A 47 -0.66 11.75 25.45
N ARG A 48 -0.68 11.85 26.78
CA ARG A 48 -0.95 13.09 27.52
C ARG A 48 -0.32 13.02 28.90
N VAL A 49 0.24 14.13 29.36
CA VAL A 49 0.71 14.28 30.75
C VAL A 49 -0.22 15.25 31.49
N HIS A 50 -0.61 14.93 32.72
CA HIS A 50 -1.53 15.74 33.53
C HIS A 50 -1.31 15.50 35.02
N ASP A 51 -1.87 16.37 35.87
CA ASP A 51 -1.83 16.32 37.33
C ASP A 51 -3.11 15.73 37.96
N ARG A 52 -4.11 15.41 37.13
CA ARG A 52 -5.40 14.90 37.58
C ARG A 52 -5.31 13.41 37.94
N ARG A 53 -5.46 13.09 39.23
CA ARG A 53 -5.50 11.70 39.70
C ARG A 53 -6.72 10.97 39.15
N PRO A 54 -6.56 9.79 38.50
CA PRO A 54 -7.70 8.97 38.10
C PRO A 54 -8.44 8.34 39.27
N PRO A 55 -9.73 7.97 39.12
CA PRO A 55 -10.59 7.48 40.26
C PRO A 55 -10.32 5.99 40.57
N PHE A 56 -9.09 5.53 40.46
CA PHE A 56 -8.71 4.15 40.76
C PHE A 56 -7.98 4.07 42.11
N ARG A 57 -8.21 2.96 42.85
CA ARG A 57 -7.51 2.72 44.13
C ARG A 57 -6.03 2.52 43.96
N THR A 58 -5.64 1.74 42.92
CA THR A 58 -4.24 1.43 42.61
C THR A 58 -3.93 1.92 41.20
N ILE A 59 -2.89 2.73 41.09
CA ILE A 59 -2.36 3.24 39.82
C ILE A 59 -0.95 2.70 39.69
N LYS A 60 -0.67 1.98 38.60
CA LYS A 60 0.69 1.50 38.28
C LYS A 60 1.55 2.64 37.78
N SER A 61 2.84 2.55 38.04
CA SER A 61 3.82 3.53 37.60
C SER A 61 4.46 3.13 36.25
N ILE A 62 4.96 4.12 35.51
CA ILE A 62 5.87 3.92 34.40
C ILE A 62 7.16 3.27 34.97
N GLN A 63 7.66 2.23 34.29
CA GLN A 63 8.88 1.54 34.77
C GLN A 63 10.12 2.29 34.31
N ARG A 64 10.22 2.59 33.01
CA ARG A 64 11.35 3.32 32.42
C ARG A 64 11.00 3.94 31.07
N VAL A 65 11.79 4.92 30.64
CA VAL A 65 11.77 5.50 29.30
C VAL A 65 12.64 4.63 28.39
N LEU A 66 12.18 4.37 27.16
CA LEU A 66 12.82 3.43 26.23
C LEU A 66 13.76 4.10 25.23
N TYR A 67 13.54 5.37 24.91
CA TYR A 67 14.35 6.11 23.96
C TYR A 67 14.59 7.53 24.43
N ASP A 68 15.78 8.08 24.14
CA ASP A 68 16.20 9.44 24.58
C ASP A 68 15.32 10.57 24.01
N ALA A 69 14.67 10.34 22.88
CA ALA A 69 13.80 11.31 22.25
C ALA A 69 12.38 10.74 22.03
N PRO A 70 11.34 11.60 22.03
CA PRO A 70 9.98 11.18 21.72
C PRO A 70 9.92 10.48 20.33
N LEU A 71 9.20 9.36 20.28
CA LEU A 71 8.98 8.62 19.02
C LEU A 71 7.96 9.28 18.11
N LEU A 72 7.03 10.05 18.67
CA LEU A 72 6.00 10.74 17.92
C LEU A 72 6.12 12.26 18.08
N SER A 73 6.09 12.96 16.97
CA SER A 73 5.88 14.40 16.94
C SER A 73 4.39 14.74 17.20
N ALA A 74 4.09 16.00 17.49
CA ALA A 74 2.72 16.48 17.63
C ALA A 74 1.88 16.22 16.35
N GLN A 75 2.49 16.39 15.17
CA GLN A 75 1.84 16.13 13.89
C GLN A 75 1.53 14.65 13.68
N GLN A 76 2.46 13.75 14.03
CA GLN A 76 2.21 12.30 13.97
C GLN A 76 1.10 11.90 14.94
N LYS A 77 1.08 12.43 16.16
CA LYS A 77 0.01 12.21 17.11
C LYS A 77 -1.34 12.65 16.54
N ALA A 78 -1.42 13.86 15.96
CA ALA A 78 -2.62 14.37 15.31
C ALA A 78 -3.07 13.49 14.13
N LEU A 79 -2.14 12.94 13.35
CA LEU A 79 -2.44 11.99 12.28
C LEU A 79 -3.03 10.69 12.84
N TRP A 80 -2.45 10.13 13.92
CA TRP A 80 -2.98 8.92 14.55
C TRP A 80 -4.37 9.14 15.14
N GLU A 81 -4.62 10.29 15.79
CA GLU A 81 -5.94 10.68 16.29
C GLU A 81 -6.96 10.78 15.17
N TRP A 82 -6.57 11.40 14.05
CA TRP A 82 -7.43 11.49 12.88
C TRP A 82 -7.74 10.10 12.30
N ILE A 83 -6.72 9.23 12.15
CA ILE A 83 -6.90 7.85 11.65
C ILE A 83 -7.84 7.07 12.58
N ALA A 84 -7.62 7.13 13.89
CA ALA A 84 -8.46 6.46 14.87
C ALA A 84 -9.93 6.92 14.80
N ALA A 85 -10.15 8.24 14.77
CA ALA A 85 -11.47 8.84 14.69
C ALA A 85 -12.15 8.60 13.34
N TYR A 86 -11.39 8.68 12.22
CA TYR A 86 -11.98 8.51 10.89
C TYR A 86 -12.32 7.07 10.58
N TYR A 87 -11.42 6.13 10.88
CA TYR A 87 -11.59 4.70 10.57
C TYR A 87 -12.20 3.90 11.71
N MET A 88 -12.68 4.58 12.76
CA MET A 88 -13.39 3.99 13.90
C MET A 88 -12.61 2.85 14.56
N CYS A 89 -11.38 3.13 14.93
CA CYS A 89 -10.50 2.22 15.66
C CYS A 89 -9.85 2.93 16.85
N SER A 90 -9.14 2.19 17.72
CA SER A 90 -8.41 2.76 18.84
C SER A 90 -7.03 3.30 18.41
N ALA A 91 -6.47 4.24 19.16
CA ALA A 91 -5.10 4.70 18.99
C ALA A 91 -4.08 3.55 19.14
N GLY A 92 -4.37 2.56 19.99
CA GLY A 92 -3.55 1.36 20.16
C GLY A 92 -3.52 0.47 18.93
N GLU A 93 -4.63 0.36 18.20
CA GLU A 93 -4.65 -0.33 16.91
C GLU A 93 -3.83 0.44 15.85
N VAL A 94 -3.86 1.78 15.88
CA VAL A 94 -2.98 2.60 15.03
C VAL A 94 -1.52 2.36 15.40
N MET A 95 -1.15 2.42 16.69
CA MET A 95 0.19 2.14 17.18
C MET A 95 0.72 0.79 16.72
N ARG A 96 -0.14 -0.24 16.77
CA ARG A 96 0.21 -1.61 16.37
C ARG A 96 0.70 -1.70 14.92
N VAL A 97 0.11 -0.92 14.03
CA VAL A 97 0.46 -0.91 12.59
C VAL A 97 1.55 0.13 12.28
N ALA A 98 1.55 1.24 13.00
CA ALA A 98 2.44 2.37 12.73
C ALA A 98 3.90 2.11 13.16
N LEU A 99 4.11 1.53 14.33
CA LEU A 99 5.45 1.26 14.81
C LEU A 99 5.97 -0.11 14.30
N PRO A 100 7.24 -0.22 13.91
CA PRO A 100 7.91 -1.48 13.64
C PRO A 100 7.79 -2.47 14.80
N SER A 101 7.81 -3.78 14.53
CA SER A 101 7.59 -4.81 15.54
C SER A 101 8.63 -4.77 16.67
N LEU A 102 9.93 -4.58 16.35
CA LEU A 102 10.99 -4.52 17.34
C LEU A 102 10.96 -3.24 18.21
N MET A 103 10.13 -2.27 17.89
CA MET A 103 9.88 -1.09 18.74
C MET A 103 8.71 -1.30 19.70
N LYS A 104 8.11 -2.47 19.72
CA LYS A 104 6.98 -2.85 20.57
C LYS A 104 7.26 -4.17 21.27
N PRO A 105 8.41 -4.31 21.98
CA PRO A 105 8.63 -5.50 22.79
C PRO A 105 7.49 -5.69 23.79
N SER A 106 7.20 -6.94 24.10
CA SER A 106 6.26 -7.32 25.16
C SER A 106 6.77 -8.62 25.80
N GLY A 107 6.65 -8.75 27.11
CA GLY A 107 7.09 -9.95 27.84
C GLY A 107 6.20 -10.23 29.03
N ASP A 108 6.24 -11.47 29.54
CA ASP A 108 5.55 -11.85 30.75
C ASP A 108 6.39 -11.54 32.00
N THR A 109 7.69 -11.23 31.82
CA THR A 109 8.60 -10.71 32.84
C THR A 109 9.32 -9.46 32.33
N GLU A 110 9.95 -8.71 33.23
CA GLU A 110 10.75 -7.53 32.87
C GLU A 110 12.02 -7.94 32.13
N GLU A 111 12.58 -9.11 32.44
CA GLU A 111 13.77 -9.68 31.80
C GLU A 111 13.48 -10.03 30.34
N GLU A 112 12.40 -10.79 30.07
CA GLU A 112 11.95 -11.09 28.70
C GLU A 112 11.67 -9.82 27.88
N PHE A 113 11.04 -8.81 28.51
CA PHE A 113 10.80 -7.53 27.87
C PHE A 113 12.10 -6.83 27.51
N ALA A 114 13.12 -6.88 28.38
CA ALA A 114 14.42 -6.24 28.15
C ALA A 114 15.29 -6.99 27.13
N GLU A 115 15.17 -8.31 27.03
CA GLU A 115 15.85 -9.13 26.00
C GLU A 115 15.33 -8.80 24.58
N ASP A 116 14.01 -8.56 24.44
CA ASP A 116 13.37 -8.20 23.18
C ASP A 116 13.59 -6.72 22.77
N GLU A 117 14.26 -5.93 23.62
CA GLU A 117 14.55 -4.52 23.28
C GLU A 117 15.50 -4.39 22.09
N PHE A 118 15.12 -3.51 21.21
CA PHE A 118 15.94 -3.23 20.03
C PHE A 118 17.22 -2.49 20.39
N ARG A 119 18.34 -3.09 20.02
CA ARG A 119 19.67 -2.45 20.10
C ARG A 119 20.16 -2.15 18.67
N PRO A 120 20.46 -0.87 18.36
CA PRO A 120 21.03 -0.50 17.06
C PRO A 120 22.37 -1.22 16.83
N ARG A 121 22.72 -1.44 15.57
CA ARG A 121 24.08 -1.88 15.23
C ARG A 121 25.03 -0.72 15.41
N THR A 122 26.07 -0.94 16.17
CA THR A 122 27.19 -0.01 16.31
C THR A 122 28.30 -0.35 15.33
N GLU A 123 29.04 0.65 14.91
CA GLU A 123 30.30 0.53 14.18
C GLU A 123 31.40 1.08 15.08
N CYS A 124 32.55 0.40 15.08
CA CYS A 124 33.71 0.84 15.87
C CYS A 124 34.48 1.90 15.09
N TYR A 125 34.77 3.00 15.72
CA TYR A 125 35.68 4.04 15.25
C TYR A 125 36.95 3.94 16.07
N VAL A 126 38.09 3.70 15.42
CA VAL A 126 39.38 3.53 16.06
C VAL A 126 40.23 4.75 15.81
N ALA A 127 40.73 5.35 16.87
CA ALA A 127 41.65 6.48 16.83
C ALA A 127 42.87 6.21 17.70
N LEU A 128 43.95 6.92 17.42
CA LEU A 128 45.11 6.94 18.28
C LEU A 128 44.78 7.59 19.63
N ALA A 129 45.27 7.04 20.74
CA ALA A 129 45.09 7.64 22.06
C ALA A 129 45.74 9.02 22.12
N ARG A 130 45.10 9.99 22.80
CA ARG A 130 45.60 11.38 22.88
C ARG A 130 47.03 11.49 23.33
N GLU A 131 47.46 10.62 24.20
CA GLU A 131 48.84 10.60 24.74
C GLU A 131 49.87 10.21 23.70
N LEU A 132 49.48 9.50 22.63
CA LEU A 132 50.33 9.06 21.54
C LEU A 132 50.35 10.02 20.33
N HIS A 133 49.73 11.18 20.44
CA HIS A 133 49.90 12.27 19.46
C HIS A 133 51.27 12.98 19.65
N ASP A 134 52.00 12.71 20.78
CA ASP A 134 53.37 13.07 20.97
C ASP A 134 54.28 12.08 20.25
N GLU A 135 55.10 12.57 19.31
CA GLU A 135 55.96 11.73 18.46
C GLU A 135 56.98 10.94 19.28
N GLY A 136 57.49 11.47 20.38
CA GLY A 136 58.46 10.78 21.24
C GLY A 136 57.83 9.59 21.93
N ARG A 137 56.62 9.75 22.49
CA ARG A 137 55.90 8.65 23.16
C ARG A 137 55.43 7.60 22.16
N LEU A 138 55.02 8.01 20.99
CA LEU A 138 54.63 7.08 19.92
C LEU A 138 55.81 6.22 19.49
N HIS A 139 57.00 6.81 19.34
CA HIS A 139 58.22 6.09 18.98
C HIS A 139 58.61 5.07 20.04
N GLU A 140 58.55 5.41 21.33
CA GLU A 140 58.80 4.45 22.42
C GLU A 140 57.84 3.25 22.39
N VAL A 141 56.57 3.49 22.07
CA VAL A 141 55.58 2.40 21.97
C VAL A 141 55.88 1.51 20.76
N PHE A 142 56.25 2.10 19.62
CA PHE A 142 56.65 1.33 18.44
C PHE A 142 57.87 0.45 18.69
N GLU A 143 58.91 0.94 19.38
CA GLU A 143 60.07 0.15 19.74
C GLU A 143 59.71 -1.05 20.64
N LYS A 144 58.84 -0.84 21.62
CA LYS A 144 58.35 -1.89 22.53
C LYS A 144 57.52 -2.95 21.83
N LEU A 145 56.61 -2.53 20.91
CA LEU A 145 55.71 -3.42 20.19
C LEU A 145 56.45 -4.21 19.10
N GLY A 146 57.35 -3.57 18.35
CA GLY A 146 58.05 -4.18 17.25
C GLY A 146 58.85 -5.43 17.63
N ARG A 147 59.38 -5.47 18.88
CA ARG A 147 60.13 -6.65 19.43
C ARG A 147 59.23 -7.74 20.02
N ARG A 148 58.00 -7.40 20.49
CA ARG A 148 57.17 -8.31 21.31
C ARG A 148 55.81 -8.65 20.72
N ALA A 149 55.26 -7.83 19.81
CA ALA A 149 53.90 -7.99 19.31
C ALA A 149 53.76 -7.42 17.88
N PRO A 150 54.31 -8.07 16.84
CA PRO A 150 54.38 -7.52 15.49
C PRO A 150 52.99 -7.18 14.89
N LYS A 151 51.95 -7.96 15.17
CA LYS A 151 50.62 -7.67 14.71
C LYS A 151 50.03 -6.40 15.34
N GLN A 152 50.33 -6.11 16.60
CA GLN A 152 49.92 -4.87 17.26
C GLN A 152 50.70 -3.66 16.74
N TYR A 153 51.97 -3.86 16.39
CA TYR A 153 52.82 -2.86 15.76
C TYR A 153 52.28 -2.46 14.40
N GLU A 154 51.98 -3.43 13.52
CA GLU A 154 51.39 -3.16 12.19
C GLU A 154 50.05 -2.44 12.30
N ALA A 155 49.16 -2.89 13.19
CA ALA A 155 47.85 -2.25 13.41
C ALA A 155 47.99 -0.79 13.91
N LEU A 156 48.89 -0.56 14.87
CA LEU A 156 49.12 0.78 15.40
C LEU A 156 49.76 1.71 14.37
N LEU A 157 50.62 1.18 13.49
CA LEU A 157 51.21 1.92 12.38
C LEU A 157 50.17 2.40 11.37
N GLU A 158 49.25 1.52 10.98
CA GLU A 158 48.13 1.89 10.06
C GLU A 158 47.20 2.91 10.70
N ILE A 159 46.88 2.78 12.01
CA ILE A 159 46.05 3.72 12.75
C ILE A 159 46.75 5.08 12.85
N ALA A 160 48.03 5.13 13.18
CA ALA A 160 48.80 6.38 13.24
C ALA A 160 48.94 7.06 11.87
N SER A 161 49.10 6.26 10.80
CA SER A 161 49.21 6.77 9.42
C SER A 161 47.89 7.31 8.86
N ALA A 162 46.77 6.86 9.40
CA ALA A 162 45.44 7.34 8.96
C ALA A 162 45.15 8.79 9.40
N GLY A 163 45.82 9.28 10.46
CA GLY A 163 45.69 10.64 10.98
C GLY A 163 44.36 10.98 11.65
N ASP A 164 43.27 10.43 11.15
CA ASP A 164 41.91 10.59 11.66
C ASP A 164 41.30 9.25 12.16
N GLU A 165 40.12 9.33 12.76
CA GLU A 165 39.36 8.15 13.19
C GLU A 165 39.13 7.18 12.03
N THR A 166 39.50 5.91 12.17
CA THR A 166 39.23 4.88 11.16
C THR A 166 37.94 4.15 11.48
N ARG A 167 36.98 4.18 10.55
CA ARG A 167 35.69 3.50 10.67
C ARG A 167 35.83 2.01 10.35
N ILE A 168 35.39 1.16 11.27
CA ILE A 168 35.40 -0.30 11.15
C ILE A 168 33.97 -0.83 11.24
N SER A 169 33.41 -1.23 10.10
CA SER A 169 32.06 -1.77 10.01
C SER A 169 31.98 -3.30 10.17
N THR A 170 33.08 -4.01 9.87
CA THR A 170 33.17 -5.48 9.96
C THR A 170 34.60 -5.89 10.26
N GLY A 171 34.82 -7.13 10.77
CA GLY A 171 36.16 -7.70 10.97
C GLY A 171 36.98 -7.84 9.67
N GLU A 172 36.33 -7.92 8.52
CA GLU A 172 37.00 -7.92 7.22
C GLU A 172 37.55 -6.52 6.87
N VAL A 173 36.76 -5.46 7.17
CA VAL A 173 37.21 -4.08 7.02
C VAL A 173 38.38 -3.79 7.97
N ALA A 174 38.31 -4.26 9.22
CA ALA A 174 39.44 -4.15 10.16
C ALA A 174 40.73 -4.80 9.62
N ARG A 175 40.62 -6.01 9.09
CA ARG A 175 41.77 -6.71 8.47
C ARG A 175 42.33 -6.00 7.25
N ARG A 176 41.42 -5.43 6.41
CA ARG A 176 41.83 -4.73 5.19
C ARG A 176 42.49 -3.38 5.45
N LEU A 177 41.91 -2.58 6.36
CA LEU A 177 42.35 -1.21 6.62
C LEU A 177 43.45 -1.13 7.67
N LEU A 178 43.37 -1.97 8.70
CA LEU A 178 44.27 -1.89 9.87
C LEU A 178 45.17 -3.12 10.04
N ARG A 179 45.12 -4.08 9.11
CA ARG A 179 45.82 -5.37 9.18
C ARG A 179 45.64 -6.14 10.50
N ALA A 180 44.50 -5.89 11.18
CA ALA A 180 44.17 -6.35 12.50
C ALA A 180 42.80 -7.02 12.57
N ASP A 181 42.68 -8.00 13.48
CA ASP A 181 41.39 -8.50 13.93
C ASP A 181 40.92 -7.75 15.21
N TYR A 182 39.68 -7.98 15.63
CA TYR A 182 39.15 -7.35 16.85
C TYR A 182 39.96 -7.70 18.11
N ALA A 183 40.59 -8.89 18.19
CA ALA A 183 41.40 -9.27 19.34
C ALA A 183 42.66 -8.38 19.46
N VAL A 184 43.28 -8.04 18.34
CA VAL A 184 44.45 -7.13 18.29
C VAL A 184 44.02 -5.71 18.69
N LEU A 185 42.87 -5.22 18.18
CA LEU A 185 42.36 -3.89 18.53
C LEU A 185 41.99 -3.78 20.01
N HIS A 186 41.29 -4.75 20.58
CA HIS A 186 41.03 -4.80 22.03
C HIS A 186 42.29 -4.90 22.89
N ALA A 187 43.35 -5.56 22.38
CA ALA A 187 44.62 -5.63 23.10
C ALA A 187 45.33 -4.25 23.10
N LEU A 188 45.29 -3.51 22.00
CA LEU A 188 45.82 -2.15 21.92
C LEU A 188 45.02 -1.16 22.78
N GLU A 189 43.70 -1.28 22.79
CA GLU A 189 42.80 -0.47 23.61
C GLU A 189 43.07 -0.69 25.11
N ARG A 190 43.15 -1.96 25.56
CA ARG A 190 43.48 -2.29 26.97
C ARG A 190 44.86 -1.74 27.41
N LYS A 191 45.76 -1.56 26.47
CA LYS A 191 47.09 -0.95 26.74
C LYS A 191 47.05 0.58 26.69
N GLY A 192 45.92 1.18 26.39
CA GLY A 192 45.77 2.63 26.26
C GLY A 192 46.43 3.23 25.02
N HIS A 193 46.69 2.43 23.98
CA HIS A 193 47.35 2.93 22.76
C HIS A 193 46.39 3.45 21.74
N ILE A 194 45.13 2.94 21.74
CA ILE A 194 44.05 3.38 20.89
C ILE A 194 42.78 3.60 21.71
N VAL A 195 41.82 4.35 21.14
CA VAL A 195 40.49 4.52 21.67
C VAL A 195 39.50 3.95 20.64
N CYS A 196 38.68 2.99 21.07
CA CYS A 196 37.59 2.45 20.29
C CYS A 196 36.30 3.13 20.72
N THR A 197 35.69 3.90 19.84
CA THR A 197 34.38 4.53 20.10
C THR A 197 33.30 3.81 19.29
N GLU A 198 32.34 3.22 19.97
CA GLU A 198 31.18 2.65 19.29
C GLU A 198 30.19 3.76 18.97
N ARG A 199 29.83 3.90 17.70
CA ARG A 199 28.81 4.82 17.22
C ARG A 199 27.77 4.07 16.40
N GLU A 200 26.52 4.49 16.47
CA GLU A 200 25.50 3.96 15.60
C GLU A 200 25.87 4.22 14.12
N ARG A 201 25.58 3.23 13.29
CA ARG A 201 25.87 3.30 11.86
C ARG A 201 25.17 4.50 11.22
N THR A 202 25.93 5.48 10.77
CA THR A 202 25.43 6.63 10.03
C THR A 202 25.58 6.39 8.52
N VAL A 203 24.54 6.72 7.77
CA VAL A 203 24.60 6.74 6.29
C VAL A 203 25.04 8.13 5.87
N GLU A 204 26.24 8.25 5.28
CA GLU A 204 26.71 9.50 4.70
C GLU A 204 25.79 9.93 3.55
N ARG A 205 25.38 11.18 3.58
CA ARG A 205 24.54 11.77 2.52
C ARG A 205 25.42 12.39 1.45
N GLY A 206 25.25 11.96 0.22
CA GLY A 206 25.89 12.60 -0.94
C GLY A 206 25.47 14.07 -1.13
N GLY A 207 26.21 14.80 -1.94
CA GLY A 207 25.99 16.22 -2.22
C GLY A 207 24.60 16.57 -2.75
N SER A 208 24.31 17.89 -2.87
CA SER A 208 22.99 18.43 -3.23
C SER A 208 22.76 18.65 -4.72
N ALA A 209 23.74 18.41 -5.58
CA ALA A 209 23.60 18.58 -7.02
C ALA A 209 23.07 17.29 -7.67
N PHE A 210 21.85 17.35 -8.21
CA PHE A 210 21.22 16.23 -8.90
C PHE A 210 21.26 16.41 -10.40
N ARG A 211 21.60 15.35 -11.15
CA ARG A 211 21.48 15.35 -12.62
C ARG A 211 20.05 14.97 -12.99
N LEU A 212 19.23 15.98 -13.26
CA LEU A 212 17.83 15.80 -13.59
C LEU A 212 17.64 15.46 -15.08
N PRO A 213 16.61 14.65 -15.42
CA PRO A 213 16.23 14.41 -16.81
C PRO A 213 15.69 15.70 -17.45
N GLU A 214 15.92 15.87 -18.75
CA GLU A 214 15.31 16.97 -19.49
C GLU A 214 13.80 16.76 -19.65
N LEU A 215 13.04 17.83 -19.45
CA LEU A 215 11.59 17.81 -19.65
C LEU A 215 11.23 18.23 -21.07
N THR A 216 10.22 17.57 -21.63
CA THR A 216 9.56 18.02 -22.86
C THR A 216 8.77 19.30 -22.61
N ALA A 217 8.33 19.98 -23.68
CA ALA A 217 7.52 21.19 -23.55
C ALA A 217 6.20 20.96 -22.76
N PRO A 218 5.40 19.90 -23.05
CA PRO A 218 4.21 19.60 -22.23
C PRO A 218 4.51 19.28 -20.76
N GLN A 219 5.63 18.62 -20.48
CA GLN A 219 6.05 18.34 -19.11
C GLN A 219 6.46 19.61 -18.34
N ARG A 220 7.16 20.55 -18.99
CA ARG A 220 7.51 21.84 -18.40
C ARG A 220 6.26 22.67 -18.08
N GLU A 221 5.31 22.71 -18.99
CA GLU A 221 4.02 23.39 -18.80
C GLU A 221 3.24 22.80 -17.62
N ALA A 222 3.10 21.46 -17.58
CA ALA A 222 2.43 20.76 -16.48
C ALA A 222 3.14 21.01 -15.13
N LEU A 223 4.48 21.02 -15.09
CA LEU A 223 5.24 21.32 -13.89
C LEU A 223 5.04 22.77 -13.44
N GLY A 224 5.03 23.74 -14.37
CA GLY A 224 4.72 25.14 -14.11
C GLY A 224 3.34 25.31 -13.49
N SER A 225 2.33 24.71 -14.13
CA SER A 225 0.94 24.73 -13.64
C SER A 225 0.81 24.11 -12.24
N LEU A 226 1.51 23.02 -11.95
CA LEU A 226 1.51 22.39 -10.61
C LEU A 226 2.10 23.33 -9.55
N ARG A 227 3.20 24.04 -9.86
CA ARG A 227 3.84 25.00 -8.93
C ARG A 227 2.89 26.15 -8.58
N GLU A 228 2.21 26.72 -9.58
CA GLU A 228 1.21 27.77 -9.38
C GLU A 228 0.05 27.28 -8.52
N GLN A 229 -0.51 26.12 -8.84
CA GLN A 229 -1.64 25.58 -8.12
C GLN A 229 -1.30 25.17 -6.67
N PHE A 230 -0.10 24.72 -6.41
CA PHE A 230 0.36 24.42 -5.06
C PHE A 230 0.54 25.66 -4.16
N ALA A 231 0.59 26.87 -4.72
CA ALA A 231 0.54 28.09 -3.91
C ALA A 231 -0.80 28.23 -3.16
N GLU A 232 -1.91 27.82 -3.80
CA GLU A 232 -3.26 27.99 -3.26
C GLU A 232 -3.88 26.69 -2.72
N LYS A 233 -3.52 25.54 -3.32
CA LYS A 233 -4.21 24.26 -3.06
C LYS A 233 -3.27 23.26 -2.37
N PRO A 234 -3.75 22.55 -1.33
CA PRO A 234 -2.94 21.58 -0.59
C PRO A 234 -2.70 20.27 -1.37
N ALA A 235 -3.49 20.02 -2.41
CA ALA A 235 -3.39 18.82 -3.23
C ALA A 235 -3.66 19.12 -4.71
N ALA A 236 -2.99 18.39 -5.61
CA ALA A 236 -3.21 18.46 -7.04
C ALA A 236 -3.23 17.07 -7.67
N LEU A 237 -3.99 16.92 -8.76
CA LEU A 237 -4.01 15.76 -9.63
C LEU A 237 -3.10 16.01 -10.83
N LEU A 238 -2.12 15.13 -11.04
CA LEU A 238 -1.40 15.00 -12.31
C LEU A 238 -2.06 13.88 -13.13
N HIS A 239 -2.96 14.26 -14.02
CA HIS A 239 -3.61 13.34 -14.94
C HIS A 239 -2.78 13.21 -16.21
N GLY A 240 -2.08 12.10 -16.37
CA GLY A 240 -1.22 11.86 -17.54
C GLY A 240 -1.44 10.48 -18.11
N VAL A 241 -1.60 10.36 -19.42
CA VAL A 241 -1.73 9.06 -20.09
C VAL A 241 -0.57 8.12 -19.74
N THR A 242 -0.77 6.82 -19.92
CA THR A 242 0.31 5.84 -19.68
C THR A 242 1.49 6.14 -20.60
N GLY A 243 2.70 6.25 -20.03
CA GLY A 243 3.90 6.59 -20.78
C GLY A 243 4.08 8.08 -21.08
N SER A 244 3.32 9.00 -20.44
CA SER A 244 3.49 10.45 -20.61
C SER A 244 4.69 11.06 -19.86
N GLY A 245 5.40 10.26 -19.06
CA GLY A 245 6.54 10.75 -18.27
C GLY A 245 6.14 11.48 -17.00
N LYS A 246 5.09 11.07 -16.31
CA LYS A 246 4.73 11.58 -14.98
C LYS A 246 5.91 11.52 -13.99
N THR A 247 6.71 10.48 -14.08
CA THR A 247 7.85 10.24 -13.20
C THR A 247 8.92 11.33 -13.34
N GLU A 248 9.12 11.89 -14.53
CA GLU A 248 10.04 13.01 -14.77
C GLU A 248 9.61 14.25 -13.98
N ILE A 249 8.31 14.56 -13.98
CA ILE A 249 7.76 15.66 -13.17
C ILE A 249 7.94 15.38 -11.67
N TYR A 250 7.74 14.13 -11.22
CA TYR A 250 7.99 13.76 -9.83
C TYR A 250 9.45 14.04 -9.45
N ILE A 251 10.40 13.62 -10.28
CA ILE A 251 11.84 13.81 -10.05
C ILE A 251 12.17 15.30 -9.84
N HIS A 252 11.63 16.19 -10.68
CA HIS A 252 11.85 17.63 -10.56
C HIS A 252 11.28 18.19 -9.24
N LEU A 253 10.04 17.84 -8.89
CA LEU A 253 9.43 18.29 -7.62
C LEU A 253 10.16 17.75 -6.39
N ILE A 254 10.64 16.50 -6.45
CA ILE A 254 11.46 15.89 -5.40
C ILE A 254 12.76 16.68 -5.24
N ALA A 255 13.47 16.91 -6.34
CA ALA A 255 14.73 17.64 -6.30
C ALA A 255 14.59 19.06 -5.72
N GLU A 256 13.56 19.79 -6.12
CA GLU A 256 13.24 21.12 -5.59
C GLU A 256 12.96 21.09 -4.08
N THR A 257 12.22 20.08 -3.63
CA THR A 257 11.88 19.94 -2.20
C THR A 257 13.11 19.61 -1.37
N LEU A 258 13.92 18.66 -1.84
CA LEU A 258 15.16 18.27 -1.16
C LEU A 258 16.20 19.41 -1.13
N ALA A 259 16.29 20.22 -2.19
CA ALA A 259 17.18 21.39 -2.24
C ALA A 259 16.83 22.44 -1.18
N ARG A 260 15.56 22.51 -0.78
CA ARG A 260 15.06 23.39 0.31
C ARG A 260 15.15 22.75 1.70
N GLY A 261 15.74 21.56 1.82
CA GLY A 261 15.84 20.82 3.08
C GLY A 261 14.53 20.12 3.52
N GLY A 262 13.49 20.11 2.67
CA GLY A 262 12.24 19.44 2.96
C GLY A 262 12.32 17.92 2.76
N ASP A 263 11.50 17.19 3.51
CA ASP A 263 11.34 15.73 3.35
C ASP A 263 10.31 15.43 2.26
N VAL A 264 10.54 14.34 1.55
CA VAL A 264 9.66 13.83 0.49
C VAL A 264 9.24 12.40 0.76
N LEU A 265 7.96 12.11 0.58
CA LEU A 265 7.40 10.76 0.59
C LEU A 265 6.79 10.44 -0.77
N LEU A 266 7.38 9.49 -1.50
CA LEU A 266 6.82 8.91 -2.71
C LEU A 266 6.14 7.60 -2.35
N LEU A 267 4.81 7.58 -2.40
CA LEU A 267 3.99 6.38 -2.24
C LEU A 267 3.74 5.72 -3.59
N VAL A 268 4.02 4.43 -3.66
CA VAL A 268 3.75 3.60 -4.84
C VAL A 268 2.97 2.34 -4.44
N PRO A 269 2.18 1.74 -5.34
CA PRO A 269 1.57 0.43 -5.09
C PRO A 269 2.64 -0.63 -4.78
N GLU A 270 2.33 -1.58 -3.88
CA GLU A 270 3.32 -2.58 -3.42
C GLU A 270 3.97 -3.37 -4.56
N ILE A 271 3.19 -3.67 -5.61
CA ILE A 271 3.69 -4.38 -6.81
C ILE A 271 4.58 -3.47 -7.69
N ALA A 272 4.33 -2.16 -7.67
CA ALA A 272 5.10 -1.18 -8.47
C ALA A 272 6.43 -0.78 -7.81
N LEU A 273 6.66 -1.12 -6.54
CA LEU A 273 7.93 -0.90 -5.84
C LEU A 273 8.96 -1.94 -6.31
N THR A 274 9.43 -1.77 -7.52
CA THR A 274 10.42 -2.66 -8.15
C THR A 274 11.84 -2.17 -7.91
N ALA A 275 12.81 -3.09 -8.02
CA ALA A 275 14.23 -2.74 -8.01
C ALA A 275 14.56 -1.70 -9.10
N GLN A 276 13.87 -1.75 -10.23
CA GLN A 276 14.02 -0.81 -11.34
C GLN A 276 13.64 0.63 -10.95
N LEU A 277 12.50 0.84 -10.26
CA LEU A 277 12.10 2.17 -9.78
C LEU A 277 13.09 2.68 -8.73
N ILE A 278 13.43 1.85 -7.74
CA ILE A 278 14.38 2.21 -6.69
C ILE A 278 15.73 2.58 -7.32
N GLY A 279 16.30 1.72 -8.18
CA GLY A 279 17.58 1.96 -8.85
C GLY A 279 17.57 3.20 -9.76
N ARG A 280 16.41 3.55 -10.36
CA ARG A 280 16.24 4.80 -11.09
C ARG A 280 16.34 6.02 -10.17
N MET A 281 15.67 5.98 -9.01
CA MET A 281 15.72 7.06 -8.03
C MET A 281 17.13 7.17 -7.40
N GLU A 282 17.77 6.05 -7.08
CA GLU A 282 19.14 6.01 -6.53
C GLU A 282 20.19 6.58 -7.50
N ARG A 283 20.04 6.36 -8.82
CA ARG A 283 20.94 6.97 -9.83
C ARG A 283 20.86 8.50 -9.85
N ILE A 284 19.73 9.09 -9.48
CA ILE A 284 19.51 10.55 -9.49
C ILE A 284 19.81 11.15 -8.13
N PHE A 285 19.30 10.54 -7.05
CA PHE A 285 19.32 11.11 -5.71
C PHE A 285 20.34 10.42 -4.77
N GLY A 286 21.04 9.39 -5.27
CA GLY A 286 22.09 8.69 -4.52
C GLY A 286 21.61 8.07 -3.21
N SER A 287 22.41 8.20 -2.17
CA SER A 287 22.15 7.67 -0.83
C SER A 287 20.98 8.33 -0.08
N ARG A 288 20.37 9.38 -0.64
CA ARG A 288 19.18 10.02 -0.05
C ARG A 288 17.92 9.17 -0.18
N VAL A 289 17.90 8.24 -1.14
CA VAL A 289 16.74 7.35 -1.35
C VAL A 289 16.66 6.33 -0.22
N THR A 290 15.53 6.31 0.46
CA THR A 290 15.24 5.34 1.53
C THR A 290 14.05 4.49 1.11
N PRO A 291 14.27 3.26 0.58
CA PRO A 291 13.18 2.33 0.31
C PRO A 291 12.54 1.83 1.62
N TYR A 292 11.19 1.80 1.66
CA TYR A 292 10.46 1.28 2.82
C TYR A 292 9.24 0.45 2.43
N HIS A 293 9.28 -0.87 2.70
CA HIS A 293 8.23 -1.83 2.31
C HIS A 293 8.16 -3.04 3.24
N SER A 294 7.13 -3.85 3.08
CA SER A 294 6.84 -5.03 3.93
C SER A 294 7.90 -6.12 3.87
N LYS A 295 8.65 -6.23 2.77
CA LYS A 295 9.73 -7.23 2.58
C LYS A 295 11.04 -6.89 3.30
N LEU A 296 11.20 -5.67 3.80
CA LEU A 296 12.35 -5.32 4.64
C LEU A 296 12.29 -6.10 5.95
N THR A 297 13.46 -6.53 6.44
CA THR A 297 13.55 -7.16 7.75
C THR A 297 13.05 -6.22 8.85
N ASN A 298 12.50 -6.79 9.91
CA ASN A 298 12.01 -6.01 11.06
C ASN A 298 13.10 -5.09 11.61
N ARG A 299 14.35 -5.58 11.66
CA ARG A 299 15.51 -4.80 12.09
C ARG A 299 15.73 -3.57 11.19
N ARG A 300 15.78 -3.75 9.87
CA ARG A 300 16.00 -2.64 8.93
C ARG A 300 14.86 -1.63 8.97
N ARG A 301 13.61 -2.08 9.16
CA ARG A 301 12.45 -1.18 9.34
C ARG A 301 12.60 -0.33 10.61
N THR A 302 13.06 -0.92 11.70
CA THR A 302 13.31 -0.24 12.98
C THR A 302 14.46 0.75 12.88
N GLU A 303 15.59 0.35 12.31
CA GLU A 303 16.73 1.23 12.06
C GLU A 303 16.35 2.44 11.20
N THR A 304 15.56 2.20 10.14
CA THR A 304 15.04 3.28 9.28
C THR A 304 14.14 4.24 10.07
N TYR A 305 13.22 3.71 10.87
CA TYR A 305 12.32 4.55 11.68
C TYR A 305 13.10 5.43 12.65
N LEU A 306 14.04 4.86 13.43
CA LEU A 306 14.84 5.60 14.40
C LEU A 306 15.75 6.64 13.72
N ARG A 307 16.36 6.28 12.58
CA ARG A 307 17.16 7.21 11.79
C ARG A 307 16.33 8.42 11.33
N LEU A 308 15.16 8.18 10.75
CA LEU A 308 14.26 9.24 10.30
C LEU A 308 13.76 10.11 11.48
N ASN A 309 13.52 9.50 12.64
CA ASN A 309 13.10 10.23 13.84
C ASN A 309 14.18 11.20 14.35
N ARG A 310 15.45 10.92 14.10
CA ARG A 310 16.61 11.80 14.45
C ARG A 310 16.97 12.76 13.33
N SER A 311 16.41 12.60 12.14
CA SER A 311 16.77 13.41 10.97
C SER A 311 16.39 14.88 11.15
N GLN A 312 17.22 15.76 10.54
CA GLN A 312 17.02 17.21 10.50
C GLN A 312 16.45 17.68 9.15
N GLY A 313 15.90 16.79 8.35
CA GLY A 313 15.28 17.08 7.07
C GLY A 313 16.09 16.63 5.85
N GLY A 314 15.51 16.83 4.65
CA GLY A 314 16.11 16.42 3.37
C GLY A 314 16.07 14.91 3.14
N GLU A 315 15.09 14.22 3.73
CA GLU A 315 14.86 12.79 3.55
C GLU A 315 14.00 12.52 2.33
N PHE A 316 14.36 11.51 1.55
CA PHE A 316 13.54 11.01 0.46
C PHE A 316 13.18 9.55 0.69
N VAL A 317 11.92 9.29 1.02
CA VAL A 317 11.40 7.95 1.22
C VAL A 317 10.60 7.52 -0.01
N VAL A 318 10.93 6.35 -0.55
CA VAL A 318 10.13 5.65 -1.57
C VAL A 318 9.50 4.45 -0.90
N GLY A 319 8.17 4.43 -0.79
CA GLY A 319 7.56 3.38 -0.02
C GLY A 319 6.13 3.05 -0.40
N VAL A 320 5.60 2.03 0.28
CA VAL A 320 4.24 1.53 0.11
C VAL A 320 3.32 2.12 1.19
N ARG A 321 2.07 1.68 1.21
CA ARG A 321 1.02 2.10 2.13
C ARG A 321 1.47 2.39 3.57
N SER A 322 2.30 1.53 4.17
CA SER A 322 2.75 1.68 5.56
C SER A 322 3.70 2.85 5.81
N SER A 323 4.28 3.42 4.76
CA SER A 323 5.27 4.50 4.86
C SER A 323 4.68 5.83 5.37
N ILE A 324 3.35 5.99 5.37
CA ILE A 324 2.67 7.16 5.97
C ILE A 324 2.90 7.30 7.48
N PHE A 325 3.35 6.25 8.15
CA PHE A 325 3.61 6.27 9.59
C PHE A 325 5.05 6.64 9.95
N LEU A 326 5.91 6.83 8.95
CA LEU A 326 7.31 7.18 9.19
C LEU A 326 7.45 8.60 9.77
N PRO A 327 8.43 8.81 10.68
CA PRO A 327 8.62 10.08 11.38
C PRO A 327 9.37 11.11 10.54
N LEU A 328 8.78 11.55 9.44
CA LEU A 328 9.29 12.63 8.59
C LEU A 328 8.93 13.97 9.23
N LYS A 329 9.91 14.66 9.81
CA LYS A 329 9.67 15.89 10.58
C LYS A 329 9.46 17.13 9.72
N HIS A 330 10.13 17.19 8.57
CA HIS A 330 10.13 18.33 7.66
C HIS A 330 9.41 18.01 6.34
N LEU A 331 8.32 17.22 6.43
CA LEU A 331 7.58 16.77 5.27
C LEU A 331 6.94 17.92 4.51
N GLN A 332 7.38 18.15 3.26
CA GLN A 332 6.86 19.21 2.39
C GLN A 332 6.12 18.67 1.17
N LEU A 333 6.48 17.46 0.71
CA LEU A 333 5.87 16.86 -0.48
C LEU A 333 5.53 15.39 -0.26
N ILE A 334 4.29 15.04 -0.56
CA ILE A 334 3.87 13.64 -0.71
C ILE A 334 3.42 13.43 -2.15
N ILE A 335 3.98 12.44 -2.82
CA ILE A 335 3.55 12.01 -4.14
C ILE A 335 2.89 10.64 -3.99
N VAL A 336 1.70 10.48 -4.53
CA VAL A 336 0.97 9.20 -4.56
C VAL A 336 0.84 8.79 -6.02
N ASP A 337 1.69 7.90 -6.46
CA ASP A 337 1.65 7.38 -7.83
C ASP A 337 0.58 6.29 -7.95
N GLU A 338 -0.06 6.21 -9.15
CA GLU A 338 -1.22 5.33 -9.38
C GLU A 338 -2.26 5.45 -8.25
N GLU A 339 -2.68 6.69 -7.92
CA GLU A 339 -3.48 7.04 -6.73
C GLU A 339 -4.81 6.25 -6.62
N HIS A 340 -5.30 5.76 -7.76
CA HIS A 340 -6.52 4.95 -7.85
C HIS A 340 -6.35 3.51 -7.34
N ASP A 341 -5.09 3.09 -7.07
CA ASP A 341 -4.80 1.70 -6.75
C ASP A 341 -5.45 1.24 -5.44
N ALA A 342 -6.14 0.10 -5.50
CA ALA A 342 -6.83 -0.48 -4.34
C ALA A 342 -5.86 -0.92 -3.21
N SER A 343 -4.56 -1.15 -3.49
CA SER A 343 -3.58 -1.57 -2.49
C SER A 343 -3.28 -0.50 -1.44
N TYR A 344 -3.63 0.76 -1.71
CA TYR A 344 -3.54 1.82 -0.71
C TYR A 344 -4.55 1.66 0.44
N LYS A 345 -5.60 0.86 0.26
CA LYS A 345 -6.54 0.52 1.33
C LYS A 345 -6.05 -0.70 2.11
N GLN A 346 -5.93 -0.58 3.43
CA GLN A 346 -5.69 -1.71 4.30
C GLN A 346 -6.99 -2.47 4.57
N ALA A 347 -7.03 -3.76 4.25
CA ALA A 347 -8.19 -4.60 4.50
C ALA A 347 -8.20 -5.11 5.95
N ASP A 348 -7.08 -5.64 6.42
CA ASP A 348 -6.86 -6.19 7.75
C ASP A 348 -5.38 -6.11 8.14
N PRO A 349 -5.03 -5.94 9.43
CA PRO A 349 -5.90 -5.63 10.59
C PRO A 349 -6.39 -4.17 10.61
N ALA A 350 -7.16 -3.79 11.64
CA ALA A 350 -7.42 -2.38 11.94
C ALA A 350 -6.11 -1.66 12.32
N PRO A 351 -6.00 -0.34 12.00
CA PRO A 351 -6.92 0.52 11.24
C PRO A 351 -7.05 0.12 9.77
N ARG A 352 -8.28 0.13 9.26
CA ARG A 352 -8.56 -0.12 7.84
C ARG A 352 -8.46 1.18 7.03
N TYR A 353 -7.29 1.81 7.11
CA TYR A 353 -7.03 3.11 6.51
C TYR A 353 -6.77 3.02 5.01
N ASN A 354 -6.94 4.15 4.32
CA ASN A 354 -6.49 4.34 2.94
C ASN A 354 -5.32 5.32 2.92
N ALA A 355 -4.14 4.87 2.48
CA ALA A 355 -2.91 5.66 2.55
C ALA A 355 -2.96 6.91 1.66
N ARG A 356 -3.62 6.87 0.49
CA ARG A 356 -3.86 8.05 -0.35
C ARG A 356 -4.62 9.13 0.41
N ASN A 357 -5.71 8.76 1.08
CA ASN A 357 -6.51 9.72 1.85
C ASN A 357 -5.72 10.23 3.08
N CYS A 358 -4.97 9.35 3.75
CA CYS A 358 -4.08 9.74 4.84
C CYS A 358 -2.99 10.69 4.36
N ALA A 359 -2.42 10.50 3.16
CA ALA A 359 -1.39 11.36 2.59
C ALA A 359 -1.87 12.82 2.44
N VAL A 360 -3.11 13.02 1.97
CA VAL A 360 -3.69 14.36 1.85
C VAL A 360 -3.86 15.05 3.22
N VAL A 361 -4.29 14.28 4.24
CA VAL A 361 -4.42 14.78 5.60
C VAL A 361 -3.06 15.04 6.23
N MET A 362 -2.13 14.12 6.05
CA MET A 362 -0.75 14.22 6.53
C MET A 362 -0.07 15.49 5.98
N ALA A 363 -0.09 15.69 4.65
CA ALA A 363 0.48 16.89 4.05
C ALA A 363 -0.11 18.18 4.66
N ARG A 364 -1.43 18.21 4.88
CA ARG A 364 -2.08 19.35 5.52
C ARG A 364 -1.60 19.60 6.96
N LEU A 365 -1.42 18.53 7.75
CA LEU A 365 -0.95 18.63 9.14
C LEU A 365 0.50 19.13 9.22
N TRP A 366 1.33 18.85 8.23
CA TRP A 366 2.73 19.32 8.12
C TRP A 366 2.88 20.65 7.36
N GLY A 367 1.81 21.20 6.79
CA GLY A 367 1.87 22.38 5.91
C GLY A 367 2.47 22.09 4.53
N GLY A 368 2.61 20.83 4.17
CA GLY A 368 3.14 20.38 2.87
C GLY A 368 2.08 20.28 1.77
N ARG A 369 2.44 19.63 0.67
CA ARG A 369 1.61 19.44 -0.53
C ARG A 369 1.50 17.96 -0.90
N THR A 370 0.37 17.60 -1.54
CA THR A 370 0.15 16.24 -2.06
C THR A 370 -0.05 16.29 -3.56
N LEU A 371 0.76 15.52 -4.30
CA LEU A 371 0.55 15.23 -5.72
C LEU A 371 -0.06 13.84 -5.88
N LEU A 372 -1.21 13.76 -6.53
CA LEU A 372 -1.89 12.52 -6.87
C LEU A 372 -1.66 12.25 -8.37
N GLY A 373 -0.87 11.24 -8.70
CA GLY A 373 -0.55 10.90 -10.10
C GLY A 373 -1.33 9.70 -10.59
N SER A 374 -1.96 9.79 -11.76
CA SER A 374 -2.65 8.67 -12.40
C SER A 374 -2.92 8.91 -13.88
N ALA A 375 -2.96 7.83 -14.66
CA ALA A 375 -3.52 7.85 -16.01
C ALA A 375 -5.05 7.71 -16.00
N THR A 376 -5.58 7.06 -14.97
CA THR A 376 -6.99 6.74 -14.81
C THR A 376 -7.40 7.05 -13.36
N PRO A 377 -7.51 8.34 -13.00
CA PRO A 377 -7.78 8.76 -11.62
C PRO A 377 -9.01 8.09 -11.02
N SER A 378 -9.04 7.96 -9.68
CA SER A 378 -10.27 7.60 -8.99
C SER A 378 -11.33 8.70 -9.18
N LEU A 379 -12.59 8.31 -9.25
CA LEU A 379 -13.68 9.27 -9.46
C LEU A 379 -13.80 10.27 -8.29
N GLU A 380 -13.37 9.88 -7.09
CA GLU A 380 -13.28 10.76 -5.93
C GLU A 380 -12.23 11.87 -6.13
N THR A 381 -11.05 11.51 -6.63
CA THR A 381 -9.98 12.48 -6.95
C THR A 381 -10.36 13.34 -8.14
N TRP A 382 -10.91 12.73 -9.18
CA TRP A 382 -11.39 13.44 -10.38
C TRP A 382 -12.42 14.52 -10.05
N LEU A 383 -13.47 14.17 -9.28
CA LEU A 383 -14.50 15.13 -8.88
C LEU A 383 -13.94 16.26 -8.02
N ASN A 384 -13.00 15.97 -7.12
CA ASN A 384 -12.33 17.00 -6.32
C ASN A 384 -11.49 17.96 -7.19
N ALA A 385 -10.88 17.46 -8.26
CA ALA A 385 -10.10 18.28 -9.20
C ALA A 385 -11.02 19.12 -10.11
N GLU A 386 -12.07 18.52 -10.68
CA GLU A 386 -13.07 19.26 -11.49
C GLU A 386 -13.82 20.32 -10.67
N GLY A 387 -14.13 20.01 -9.42
CA GLY A 387 -14.77 20.96 -8.49
C GLY A 387 -13.83 22.03 -7.93
N GLY A 388 -12.58 22.10 -8.36
CA GLY A 388 -11.61 23.12 -7.97
C GLY A 388 -11.02 22.95 -6.57
N LYS A 389 -11.42 21.91 -5.82
CA LYS A 389 -10.86 21.61 -4.49
C LYS A 389 -9.40 21.15 -4.55
N TYR A 390 -9.03 20.42 -5.60
CA TYR A 390 -7.66 20.07 -5.93
C TYR A 390 -7.20 20.82 -7.17
N GLY A 391 -5.89 21.04 -7.29
CA GLY A 391 -5.28 21.47 -8.53
C GLY A 391 -5.38 20.36 -9.59
N ARG A 392 -5.20 20.73 -10.86
CA ARG A 392 -5.16 19.76 -11.96
C ARG A 392 -4.13 20.18 -12.99
N ALA A 393 -3.20 19.26 -13.31
CA ALA A 393 -2.34 19.34 -14.47
C ALA A 393 -2.54 18.12 -15.36
N VAL A 394 -2.41 18.29 -16.67
CA VAL A 394 -2.70 17.25 -17.66
C VAL A 394 -1.48 17.00 -18.54
N LEU A 395 -1.18 15.73 -18.77
CA LEU A 395 -0.24 15.24 -19.78
C LEU A 395 -1.02 14.36 -20.75
N ALA A 396 -1.52 14.96 -21.82
CA ALA A 396 -2.39 14.31 -22.78
C ALA A 396 -1.64 13.37 -23.74
N GLU A 397 -0.34 13.58 -23.94
CA GLU A 397 0.48 12.88 -24.93
C GLU A 397 1.46 11.91 -24.28
N ARG A 398 1.80 10.84 -24.98
CA ARG A 398 2.89 9.93 -24.61
C ARG A 398 4.25 10.60 -24.86
N TYR A 399 5.25 10.15 -24.10
CA TYR A 399 6.63 10.60 -24.32
C TYR A 399 7.19 10.02 -25.62
N GLY A 400 7.78 10.87 -26.45
CA GLY A 400 8.33 10.50 -27.77
C GLY A 400 7.23 10.22 -28.81
N ASP A 401 7.58 9.46 -29.84
CA ASP A 401 6.71 9.14 -30.99
C ASP A 401 5.82 7.89 -30.76
N ALA A 402 5.71 7.41 -29.51
CA ALA A 402 4.97 6.20 -29.18
C ALA A 402 3.46 6.38 -29.42
N ARG A 403 2.90 5.68 -30.40
CA ARG A 403 1.47 5.70 -30.70
C ARG A 403 0.67 4.89 -29.69
N PRO A 404 -0.59 5.27 -29.37
CA PRO A 404 -1.47 4.42 -28.61
C PRO A 404 -1.70 3.08 -29.33
N PRO A 405 -1.87 1.96 -28.61
CA PRO A 405 -2.15 0.68 -29.27
C PRO A 405 -3.53 0.70 -29.90
N GLU A 406 -3.68 -0.04 -31.00
CA GLU A 406 -4.97 -0.32 -31.58
C GLU A 406 -5.74 -1.30 -30.73
N ILE A 407 -6.99 -0.96 -30.37
CA ILE A 407 -7.83 -1.81 -29.52
C ILE A 407 -8.93 -2.44 -30.36
N LEU A 408 -8.84 -3.75 -30.57
CA LEU A 408 -9.79 -4.56 -31.29
C LEU A 408 -10.74 -5.25 -30.29
N VAL A 409 -12.05 -5.27 -30.59
CA VAL A 409 -13.05 -5.93 -29.76
C VAL A 409 -13.55 -7.19 -30.46
N SER A 410 -13.44 -8.32 -29.78
CA SER A 410 -13.88 -9.64 -30.25
C SER A 410 -15.13 -10.09 -29.50
N ASP A 411 -16.25 -10.24 -30.21
CA ASP A 411 -17.55 -10.70 -29.69
C ASP A 411 -17.50 -12.23 -29.47
N THR A 412 -17.50 -12.63 -28.20
CA THR A 412 -17.41 -14.06 -27.82
C THR A 412 -18.67 -14.85 -28.19
N ILE A 413 -19.84 -14.21 -28.19
CA ILE A 413 -21.12 -14.86 -28.56
C ILE A 413 -21.17 -15.08 -30.07
N ARG A 414 -20.82 -14.05 -30.85
CA ARG A 414 -20.79 -14.14 -32.31
C ARG A 414 -19.75 -15.16 -32.79
N ALA A 415 -18.54 -15.16 -32.19
CA ALA A 415 -17.50 -16.12 -32.49
C ALA A 415 -17.95 -17.56 -32.20
N ALA A 416 -18.62 -17.81 -31.07
CA ALA A 416 -19.16 -19.12 -30.73
C ALA A 416 -20.20 -19.59 -31.76
N LYS A 417 -21.14 -18.70 -32.16
CA LYS A 417 -22.17 -19.01 -33.18
C LYS A 417 -21.59 -19.34 -34.57
N ARG A 418 -20.41 -18.79 -34.88
CA ARG A 418 -19.73 -19.03 -36.17
C ARG A 418 -18.74 -20.19 -36.15
N GLY A 419 -18.56 -20.84 -34.98
CA GLY A 419 -17.52 -21.87 -34.82
C GLY A 419 -16.08 -21.30 -34.81
N GLU A 420 -15.95 -20.00 -34.62
CA GLU A 420 -14.66 -19.27 -34.60
C GLU A 420 -14.09 -19.16 -33.18
N ARG A 421 -14.52 -20.02 -32.28
CA ARG A 421 -14.06 -20.07 -30.88
C ARG A 421 -13.40 -21.41 -30.57
N HIS A 422 -12.16 -21.36 -30.11
CA HIS A 422 -11.38 -22.52 -29.65
C HIS A 422 -11.19 -22.41 -28.13
N ALA A 423 -11.90 -23.23 -27.36
CA ALA A 423 -11.91 -23.20 -25.90
C ALA A 423 -12.25 -21.78 -25.35
N HIS A 424 -11.28 -21.07 -24.79
CA HIS A 424 -11.46 -19.70 -24.26
C HIS A 424 -11.01 -18.60 -25.21
N PHE A 425 -10.55 -18.92 -26.41
CA PHE A 425 -9.98 -17.98 -27.36
C PHE A 425 -10.85 -17.85 -28.62
N ASN A 426 -11.11 -16.64 -29.02
CA ASN A 426 -11.73 -16.36 -30.31
C ASN A 426 -10.67 -16.36 -31.42
N LYS A 427 -11.06 -16.72 -32.63
CA LYS A 427 -10.18 -16.80 -33.80
C LYS A 427 -9.36 -15.50 -34.01
N LEU A 428 -10.00 -14.33 -33.88
CA LEU A 428 -9.31 -13.04 -34.01
C LEU A 428 -8.06 -12.94 -33.10
N LEU A 429 -8.18 -13.37 -31.82
CA LEU A 429 -7.04 -13.32 -30.90
C LEU A 429 -5.96 -14.33 -31.31
N LEU A 430 -6.36 -15.55 -31.71
CA LEU A 430 -5.42 -16.59 -32.13
C LEU A 430 -4.65 -16.17 -33.39
N ASP A 431 -5.34 -15.62 -34.41
CA ASP A 431 -4.72 -15.13 -35.63
C ASP A 431 -3.69 -14.02 -35.31
N LYS A 432 -4.05 -13.08 -34.42
CA LYS A 432 -3.12 -12.01 -33.99
C LYS A 432 -1.95 -12.55 -33.15
N MET A 433 -2.15 -13.61 -32.37
CA MET A 433 -1.04 -14.27 -31.66
C MET A 433 -0.08 -14.95 -32.64
N GLU A 434 -0.61 -15.67 -33.64
CA GLU A 434 0.21 -16.32 -34.67
C GLU A 434 1.03 -15.28 -35.46
N GLU A 435 0.41 -14.18 -35.90
CA GLU A 435 1.09 -13.07 -36.57
C GLU A 435 2.22 -12.47 -35.70
N THR A 436 1.95 -12.25 -34.41
CA THR A 436 2.92 -11.63 -33.47
C THR A 436 4.10 -12.55 -33.19
N LEU A 437 3.83 -13.82 -32.89
CA LEU A 437 4.86 -14.84 -32.63
C LEU A 437 5.70 -15.11 -33.92
N GLY A 438 5.07 -15.12 -35.11
CA GLY A 438 5.75 -15.25 -36.38
C GLY A 438 6.76 -14.12 -36.68
N ARG A 439 6.54 -12.91 -36.11
CA ARG A 439 7.51 -11.80 -36.15
C ARG A 439 8.57 -11.86 -35.04
N GLY A 440 8.56 -12.88 -34.17
CA GLY A 440 9.49 -13.00 -33.04
C GLY A 440 9.19 -11.99 -31.93
N GLU A 441 7.96 -11.47 -31.87
CA GLU A 441 7.50 -10.51 -30.86
C GLU A 441 6.74 -11.25 -29.73
N GLN A 442 6.53 -10.57 -28.59
CA GLN A 442 5.96 -11.20 -27.41
C GLN A 442 4.48 -10.88 -27.23
N VAL A 443 3.77 -11.85 -26.67
CA VAL A 443 2.34 -11.78 -26.35
C VAL A 443 2.13 -11.74 -24.85
N MET A 444 1.19 -10.89 -24.39
CA MET A 444 0.73 -10.86 -23.01
C MET A 444 -0.75 -11.18 -22.95
N LEU A 445 -1.14 -12.22 -22.17
CA LEU A 445 -2.52 -12.62 -21.97
C LEU A 445 -2.97 -12.26 -20.56
N PHE A 446 -3.95 -11.38 -20.48
CA PHE A 446 -4.53 -10.94 -19.21
C PHE A 446 -5.82 -11.69 -18.89
N GLN A 447 -5.84 -12.35 -17.74
CA GLN A 447 -7.02 -13.00 -17.17
C GLN A 447 -7.24 -12.53 -15.73
N ASN A 448 -8.38 -11.92 -15.43
CA ASN A 448 -8.70 -11.51 -14.07
C ASN A 448 -9.23 -12.68 -13.24
N ARG A 449 -8.41 -13.18 -12.29
CA ARG A 449 -8.79 -14.28 -11.38
C ARG A 449 -9.33 -13.81 -10.03
N ARG A 450 -9.12 -12.55 -9.63
CA ARG A 450 -9.45 -12.08 -8.28
C ARG A 450 -10.95 -11.87 -8.08
N GLY A 451 -11.48 -12.42 -6.97
CA GLY A 451 -12.81 -12.13 -6.46
C GLY A 451 -13.93 -12.74 -7.32
N PHE A 452 -13.77 -13.99 -7.73
CA PHE A 452 -14.81 -14.70 -8.44
C PHE A 452 -16.06 -14.82 -7.56
N SER A 453 -16.97 -13.85 -7.68
CA SER A 453 -18.35 -14.03 -7.26
C SER A 453 -19.09 -14.57 -8.49
N PRO A 454 -19.59 -15.83 -8.48
CA PRO A 454 -20.28 -16.37 -9.61
C PRO A 454 -21.52 -15.54 -9.89
N TYR A 455 -21.66 -15.09 -11.12
CA TYR A 455 -22.86 -14.45 -11.64
C TYR A 455 -23.48 -15.31 -12.72
N VAL A 456 -24.72 -15.06 -13.08
CA VAL A 456 -25.39 -15.74 -14.18
C VAL A 456 -25.39 -14.85 -15.42
N GLU A 457 -25.12 -15.47 -16.56
CA GLU A 457 -25.08 -14.83 -17.86
C GLU A 457 -25.88 -15.66 -18.87
N CYS A 458 -26.64 -15.00 -19.72
CA CYS A 458 -27.30 -15.65 -20.83
C CYS A 458 -26.28 -16.00 -21.93
N SER A 459 -26.24 -17.25 -22.35
CA SER A 459 -25.32 -17.74 -23.39
C SER A 459 -25.59 -17.12 -24.77
N GLN A 460 -26.79 -16.61 -25.02
CA GLN A 460 -27.25 -16.09 -26.32
C GLN A 460 -27.10 -14.57 -26.48
N CYS A 461 -27.33 -13.77 -25.43
CA CYS A 461 -27.35 -12.32 -25.52
C CYS A 461 -26.45 -11.61 -24.50
N GLY A 462 -25.76 -12.34 -23.62
CA GLY A 462 -24.88 -11.76 -22.58
C GLY A 462 -25.63 -11.13 -21.41
N TRP A 463 -26.95 -11.20 -21.34
CA TRP A 463 -27.71 -10.62 -20.24
C TRP A 463 -27.24 -11.12 -18.88
N THR A 464 -27.09 -10.20 -17.91
CA THR A 464 -26.73 -10.48 -16.52
C THR A 464 -27.76 -9.91 -15.56
N ALA A 465 -27.99 -10.62 -14.44
CA ALA A 465 -28.96 -10.17 -13.43
C ALA A 465 -28.39 -9.05 -12.56
N ARG A 466 -29.11 -7.92 -12.45
CA ARG A 466 -28.73 -6.76 -11.64
C ARG A 466 -29.73 -6.48 -10.52
N CYS A 467 -29.24 -5.94 -9.41
CA CYS A 467 -30.09 -5.53 -8.29
C CYS A 467 -30.86 -4.24 -8.66
N PRO A 468 -32.21 -4.21 -8.54
CA PRO A 468 -33.00 -3.04 -8.88
C PRO A 468 -32.77 -1.86 -7.93
N HIS A 469 -32.28 -2.12 -6.70
CA HIS A 469 -32.05 -1.08 -5.68
C HIS A 469 -30.63 -0.53 -5.66
N CYS A 470 -29.64 -1.32 -6.08
CA CYS A 470 -28.22 -1.00 -5.95
C CYS A 470 -27.48 -0.90 -7.28
N ASN A 471 -28.11 -1.33 -8.37
CA ASN A 471 -27.53 -1.38 -9.71
C ASN A 471 -26.18 -2.12 -9.81
N VAL A 472 -25.97 -3.10 -8.93
CA VAL A 472 -24.82 -4.01 -8.98
C VAL A 472 -25.26 -5.39 -9.47
N THR A 473 -24.38 -6.14 -10.11
CA THR A 473 -24.65 -7.51 -10.53
C THR A 473 -24.96 -8.39 -9.31
N LEU A 474 -25.97 -9.27 -9.45
CA LEU A 474 -26.35 -10.19 -8.39
C LEU A 474 -25.40 -11.39 -8.36
N THR A 475 -25.00 -11.77 -7.16
CA THR A 475 -24.15 -12.97 -6.95
C THR A 475 -25.01 -14.24 -6.94
N TYR A 476 -24.60 -15.25 -7.70
CA TYR A 476 -25.22 -16.57 -7.70
C TYR A 476 -24.77 -17.44 -6.53
N HIS A 477 -25.70 -17.93 -5.74
CA HIS A 477 -25.45 -18.86 -4.64
C HIS A 477 -25.91 -20.28 -5.01
N LYS A 478 -24.95 -21.18 -5.21
CA LYS A 478 -25.19 -22.57 -5.64
C LYS A 478 -26.04 -23.35 -4.65
N GLY A 479 -25.87 -23.17 -3.33
CA GLY A 479 -26.57 -23.92 -2.27
C GLY A 479 -28.05 -23.61 -2.12
N GLY A 480 -28.64 -22.75 -2.96
CA GLY A 480 -30.08 -22.42 -2.98
C GLY A 480 -30.58 -21.97 -4.33
N ALA A 481 -29.78 -22.12 -5.39
CA ALA A 481 -30.06 -21.68 -6.76
C ALA A 481 -30.67 -20.26 -6.83
N ARG A 482 -30.13 -19.31 -6.05
CA ARG A 482 -30.66 -17.95 -5.91
C ARG A 482 -29.62 -16.89 -6.20
N LEU A 483 -30.10 -15.72 -6.60
CA LEU A 483 -29.33 -14.52 -6.87
C LEU A 483 -29.44 -13.56 -5.68
N VAL A 484 -28.34 -13.05 -5.15
CA VAL A 484 -28.31 -12.21 -3.93
C VAL A 484 -27.54 -10.93 -4.18
N CYS A 485 -28.06 -9.80 -3.73
CA CYS A 485 -27.34 -8.54 -3.64
C CYS A 485 -26.63 -8.43 -2.29
N HIS A 486 -25.30 -8.34 -2.31
CA HIS A 486 -24.50 -8.18 -1.08
C HIS A 486 -24.41 -6.76 -0.53
N TYR A 487 -25.20 -5.81 -1.12
CA TYR A 487 -25.32 -4.44 -0.61
C TYR A 487 -26.59 -4.21 0.19
N CYS A 488 -27.73 -4.76 -0.27
CA CYS A 488 -29.01 -4.52 0.37
C CYS A 488 -29.73 -5.81 0.84
N GLY A 489 -29.21 -6.98 0.50
CA GLY A 489 -29.84 -8.27 0.83
C GLY A 489 -30.96 -8.69 -0.12
N TYR A 490 -31.27 -7.93 -1.19
CA TYR A 490 -32.25 -8.33 -2.20
C TYR A 490 -31.94 -9.72 -2.74
N THR A 491 -32.96 -10.56 -2.83
CA THR A 491 -32.84 -11.95 -3.31
C THR A 491 -33.87 -12.19 -4.42
N ALA A 492 -33.43 -12.87 -5.48
CA ALA A 492 -34.28 -13.30 -6.58
C ALA A 492 -33.97 -14.75 -6.98
N PRO A 493 -34.91 -15.51 -7.53
CA PRO A 493 -34.62 -16.80 -8.15
C PRO A 493 -33.79 -16.61 -9.42
N VAL A 494 -33.05 -17.65 -9.83
CA VAL A 494 -32.46 -17.69 -11.17
C VAL A 494 -33.60 -17.79 -12.18
N PRO A 495 -33.69 -16.89 -13.17
CA PRO A 495 -34.78 -16.95 -14.13
C PRO A 495 -34.68 -18.23 -14.99
N ALA A 496 -35.78 -18.92 -15.19
CA ALA A 496 -35.85 -20.10 -16.05
C ALA A 496 -35.62 -19.79 -17.54
N LYS A 497 -35.95 -18.55 -17.94
CA LYS A 497 -35.68 -18.00 -19.26
C LYS A 497 -35.03 -16.62 -19.13
N CYS A 498 -34.17 -16.30 -20.07
CA CYS A 498 -33.53 -14.97 -20.11
C CYS A 498 -34.60 -13.89 -20.29
N PRO A 499 -34.67 -12.87 -19.40
CA PRO A 499 -35.65 -11.77 -19.54
C PRO A 499 -35.46 -10.89 -20.78
N SER A 500 -34.29 -10.96 -21.42
CA SER A 500 -33.93 -10.15 -22.58
C SER A 500 -34.19 -10.85 -23.92
N CYS A 501 -33.96 -12.15 -24.03
CA CYS A 501 -34.09 -12.91 -25.29
C CYS A 501 -34.88 -14.22 -25.18
N GLU A 502 -35.50 -14.48 -24.04
CA GLU A 502 -36.37 -15.62 -23.74
C GLU A 502 -35.77 -17.01 -23.87
N VAL A 503 -34.44 -17.13 -24.08
CA VAL A 503 -33.72 -18.42 -24.16
C VAL A 503 -33.48 -19.03 -22.77
N THR A 504 -33.46 -20.35 -22.67
CA THR A 504 -33.42 -21.11 -21.40
C THR A 504 -32.00 -21.25 -20.79
N GLU A 505 -30.93 -20.89 -21.51
CA GLU A 505 -29.57 -21.11 -21.07
C GLU A 505 -28.96 -19.86 -20.33
N VAL A 506 -29.27 -19.78 -19.04
CA VAL A 506 -28.61 -18.80 -18.14
C VAL A 506 -27.65 -19.58 -17.25
N LEU A 507 -26.33 -19.42 -17.45
CA LEU A 507 -25.30 -20.27 -16.86
C LEU A 507 -24.31 -19.46 -15.97
N PRO A 508 -23.78 -20.09 -14.88
CA PRO A 508 -22.66 -19.51 -14.14
C PRO A 508 -21.38 -19.46 -14.98
N ARG A 509 -20.61 -18.38 -14.89
CA ARG A 509 -19.37 -18.15 -15.68
C ARG A 509 -18.11 -18.03 -14.81
N GLY A 510 -16.95 -18.46 -15.36
CA GLY A 510 -15.61 -18.20 -14.86
C GLY A 510 -14.59 -19.34 -15.11
N PHE A 511 -13.32 -18.96 -15.36
CA PHE A 511 -12.17 -19.87 -15.50
C PHE A 511 -10.88 -19.23 -14.98
N GLY A 512 -9.85 -20.05 -14.66
CA GLY A 512 -8.57 -19.58 -14.08
C GLY A 512 -7.41 -19.51 -15.08
N THR A 513 -6.29 -18.88 -14.67
CA THR A 513 -5.04 -18.73 -15.46
C THR A 513 -4.36 -20.05 -15.78
N GLU A 514 -4.45 -21.05 -14.92
CA GLU A 514 -3.89 -22.39 -15.12
C GLU A 514 -4.48 -23.06 -16.37
N LYS A 515 -5.80 -23.00 -16.52
CA LYS A 515 -6.47 -23.52 -17.70
C LYS A 515 -6.10 -22.77 -18.98
N VAL A 516 -5.89 -21.47 -18.89
CA VAL A 516 -5.41 -20.64 -20.01
C VAL A 516 -4.01 -21.10 -20.45
N GLU A 517 -3.09 -21.29 -19.49
CA GLU A 517 -1.72 -21.76 -19.76
C GLU A 517 -1.71 -23.10 -20.49
N GLU A 518 -2.49 -24.08 -19.99
CA GLU A 518 -2.61 -25.42 -20.58
C GLU A 518 -3.19 -25.38 -22.00
N GLU A 519 -4.23 -24.56 -22.22
CA GLU A 519 -4.86 -24.43 -23.55
C GLU A 519 -3.91 -23.76 -24.56
N ILE A 520 -3.20 -22.70 -24.15
CA ILE A 520 -2.23 -22.02 -25.01
C ILE A 520 -1.05 -22.92 -25.36
N ALA A 521 -0.52 -23.71 -24.41
CA ALA A 521 0.55 -24.65 -24.69
C ALA A 521 0.16 -25.75 -25.70
N ARG A 522 -1.14 -26.08 -25.79
CA ARG A 522 -1.65 -27.01 -26.83
C ARG A 522 -1.83 -26.34 -28.20
N LEU A 523 -2.27 -25.07 -28.22
CA LEU A 523 -2.53 -24.33 -29.45
C LEU A 523 -1.22 -23.82 -30.09
N PHE A 524 -0.20 -23.50 -29.30
CA PHE A 524 1.10 -23.00 -29.73
C PHE A 524 2.24 -23.84 -29.09
N PRO A 525 2.45 -25.09 -29.54
CA PRO A 525 3.41 -25.99 -28.91
C PRO A 525 4.87 -25.54 -29.00
N GLU A 526 5.21 -24.71 -30.02
CA GLU A 526 6.54 -24.14 -30.19
C GLU A 526 6.80 -22.92 -29.32
N ALA A 527 5.77 -22.28 -28.77
CA ALA A 527 5.90 -21.06 -27.97
C ALA A 527 6.24 -21.38 -26.51
N ARG A 528 7.17 -20.64 -25.94
CA ARG A 528 7.56 -20.70 -24.54
C ARG A 528 6.58 -19.90 -23.71
N VAL A 529 5.72 -20.59 -22.96
CA VAL A 529 4.67 -19.98 -22.13
C VAL A 529 5.13 -19.88 -20.68
N ALA A 530 4.89 -18.74 -20.04
CA ALA A 530 5.07 -18.57 -18.58
C ALA A 530 3.81 -17.98 -17.94
N ARG A 531 3.56 -18.35 -16.68
CA ARG A 531 2.43 -17.86 -15.88
C ARG A 531 2.91 -17.02 -14.72
N LEU A 532 2.27 -15.85 -14.54
CA LEU A 532 2.53 -14.91 -13.46
C LEU A 532 1.26 -14.60 -12.69
N ASP A 533 0.98 -15.40 -11.67
CA ASP A 533 -0.09 -15.19 -10.72
C ASP A 533 0.37 -15.48 -9.27
N ARG A 534 -0.53 -15.34 -8.28
CA ARG A 534 -0.19 -15.59 -6.88
C ARG A 534 0.16 -17.03 -6.57
N ASP A 535 -0.37 -17.97 -7.33
CA ASP A 535 -0.18 -19.39 -7.06
C ASP A 535 1.11 -19.90 -7.72
N SER A 536 1.48 -19.33 -8.88
CA SER A 536 2.75 -19.64 -9.55
C SER A 536 3.98 -18.99 -8.87
N VAL A 537 3.77 -17.89 -8.13
CA VAL A 537 4.86 -17.13 -7.48
C VAL A 537 4.90 -17.43 -5.99
N THR A 538 5.73 -18.39 -5.60
CA THR A 538 5.94 -18.77 -4.18
C THR A 538 6.99 -17.93 -3.47
N SER A 539 7.87 -17.24 -4.22
CA SER A 539 8.96 -16.41 -3.69
C SER A 539 9.28 -15.21 -4.58
N GLU A 540 9.96 -14.21 -4.01
CA GLU A 540 10.44 -13.05 -4.78
C GLU A 540 11.46 -13.45 -5.85
N ARG A 541 12.27 -14.46 -5.58
CA ARG A 541 13.25 -14.98 -6.53
C ARG A 541 12.55 -15.59 -7.76
N ALA A 542 11.47 -16.36 -7.54
CA ALA A 542 10.66 -16.93 -8.63
C ALA A 542 9.98 -15.81 -9.45
N PHE A 543 9.43 -14.79 -8.76
CA PHE A 543 8.86 -13.62 -9.42
C PHE A 543 9.86 -12.91 -10.33
N ASN A 544 11.03 -12.56 -9.78
CA ASN A 544 12.07 -11.84 -10.52
C ASN A 544 12.63 -12.69 -11.68
N ALA A 545 12.72 -14.01 -11.52
CA ALA A 545 13.16 -14.91 -12.59
C ALA A 545 12.19 -14.89 -13.78
N ILE A 546 10.87 -15.02 -13.54
CA ILE A 546 9.86 -14.98 -14.62
C ILE A 546 9.92 -13.63 -15.35
N ILE A 547 10.02 -12.52 -14.63
CA ILE A 547 10.10 -11.18 -15.22
C ILE A 547 11.38 -11.03 -16.04
N SER A 548 12.54 -11.43 -15.49
CA SER A 548 13.84 -11.34 -16.18
C SER A 548 13.87 -12.21 -17.45
N ASP A 549 13.31 -13.42 -17.40
CA ASP A 549 13.24 -14.30 -18.56
C ASP A 549 12.30 -13.73 -19.64
N PHE A 550 11.22 -13.08 -19.26
CA PHE A 550 10.34 -12.40 -20.22
C PHE A 550 11.01 -11.16 -20.80
N GLU A 551 11.67 -10.32 -20.02
CA GLU A 551 12.46 -9.17 -20.50
C GLU A 551 13.60 -9.60 -21.43
N ALA A 552 14.25 -10.72 -21.13
CA ALA A 552 15.33 -11.29 -21.95
C ALA A 552 14.83 -12.06 -23.19
N ARG A 553 13.52 -12.04 -23.50
CA ARG A 553 12.88 -12.78 -24.60
C ARG A 553 13.10 -14.30 -24.58
N LYS A 554 13.29 -14.87 -23.38
CA LYS A 554 13.31 -16.33 -23.18
C LYS A 554 11.90 -16.93 -23.05
N THR A 555 10.90 -16.08 -22.90
CA THR A 555 9.47 -16.42 -22.84
C THR A 555 8.75 -15.65 -23.93
N ASP A 556 7.90 -16.31 -24.70
CA ASP A 556 7.18 -15.72 -25.83
C ASP A 556 5.78 -15.25 -25.43
N ILE A 557 5.11 -16.02 -24.56
CA ILE A 557 3.75 -15.72 -24.08
C ILE A 557 3.75 -15.64 -22.56
N LEU A 558 3.33 -14.50 -22.01
CA LEU A 558 3.14 -14.32 -20.58
C LEU A 558 1.65 -14.30 -20.24
N VAL A 559 1.18 -15.32 -19.51
CA VAL A 559 -0.19 -15.39 -19.01
C VAL A 559 -0.22 -14.87 -17.57
N GLY A 560 -1.10 -13.92 -17.27
CA GLY A 560 -1.13 -13.44 -15.89
C GLY A 560 -2.38 -12.66 -15.47
N THR A 561 -2.39 -12.32 -14.19
CA THR A 561 -3.44 -11.52 -13.55
C THR A 561 -3.01 -10.05 -13.42
N GLN A 562 -3.61 -9.30 -12.52
CA GLN A 562 -3.21 -7.90 -12.23
C GLN A 562 -1.71 -7.72 -11.91
N MET A 563 -0.98 -8.80 -11.65
CA MET A 563 0.46 -8.73 -11.40
C MET A 563 1.26 -8.29 -12.64
N ILE A 564 0.80 -8.64 -13.85
CA ILE A 564 1.48 -8.25 -15.11
C ILE A 564 1.18 -6.81 -15.55
N THR A 565 0.20 -6.15 -14.92
CA THR A 565 -0.27 -4.83 -15.37
C THR A 565 0.55 -3.66 -14.82
N LYS A 566 1.38 -3.88 -13.79
CA LYS A 566 1.99 -2.81 -13.01
C LYS A 566 3.52 -2.93 -12.93
N GLY A 567 4.20 -1.78 -13.03
CA GLY A 567 5.60 -1.63 -12.66
C GLY A 567 6.65 -2.14 -13.63
N PHE A 568 6.29 -2.72 -14.78
CA PHE A 568 7.24 -3.27 -15.76
C PHE A 568 7.20 -2.52 -17.09
N ASP A 569 8.34 -2.43 -17.73
CA ASP A 569 8.49 -1.86 -19.07
C ASP A 569 8.99 -2.94 -20.05
N PHE A 570 8.04 -3.75 -20.53
CA PHE A 570 8.35 -4.81 -21.50
C PHE A 570 8.42 -4.25 -22.92
N GLY A 571 9.64 -4.03 -23.41
CA GLY A 571 9.86 -3.46 -24.74
C GLY A 571 9.58 -4.40 -25.92
N GLY A 572 9.30 -5.69 -25.66
CA GLY A 572 9.04 -6.71 -26.69
C GLY A 572 7.56 -7.08 -26.88
N VAL A 573 6.67 -6.54 -26.08
CA VAL A 573 5.23 -6.88 -26.13
C VAL A 573 4.52 -6.05 -27.18
N SER A 574 4.08 -6.71 -28.25
CA SER A 574 3.32 -6.08 -29.35
C SER A 574 1.83 -6.42 -29.30
N LEU A 575 1.47 -7.58 -28.75
CA LEU A 575 0.07 -7.98 -28.60
C LEU A 575 -0.30 -8.20 -27.13
N VAL A 576 -1.46 -7.65 -26.75
CA VAL A 576 -2.10 -7.90 -25.47
C VAL A 576 -3.50 -8.47 -25.66
N GLY A 577 -3.76 -9.66 -25.10
CA GLY A 577 -5.09 -10.29 -25.09
C GLY A 577 -5.79 -10.13 -23.73
N ILE A 578 -6.96 -9.49 -23.68
CA ILE A 578 -7.84 -9.46 -22.51
C ILE A 578 -8.90 -10.54 -22.69
N LEU A 579 -8.78 -11.66 -21.97
CA LEU A 579 -9.52 -12.88 -22.25
C LEU A 579 -11.00 -12.84 -21.84
N ASN A 580 -11.35 -12.09 -20.81
CA ASN A 580 -12.71 -12.00 -20.30
C ASN A 580 -12.96 -10.63 -19.65
N ALA A 581 -13.37 -9.66 -20.45
CA ALA A 581 -13.72 -8.33 -19.95
C ALA A 581 -15.02 -8.35 -19.12
N ASP A 582 -15.92 -9.31 -19.40
CA ASP A 582 -17.21 -9.42 -18.73
C ASP A 582 -17.07 -9.71 -17.23
N ASN A 583 -16.06 -10.48 -16.83
CA ASN A 583 -15.74 -10.71 -15.41
C ASN A 583 -15.33 -9.44 -14.65
N LEU A 584 -14.76 -8.46 -15.35
CA LEU A 584 -14.42 -7.16 -14.75
C LEU A 584 -15.67 -6.30 -14.59
N LEU A 585 -16.49 -6.26 -15.63
CA LEU A 585 -17.69 -5.44 -15.70
C LEU A 585 -18.81 -5.95 -14.78
N ASN A 586 -18.94 -7.27 -14.67
CA ASN A 586 -19.99 -7.95 -13.89
C ASN A 586 -19.57 -8.28 -12.44
N ASN A 587 -18.48 -7.68 -11.95
CA ASN A 587 -18.16 -7.78 -10.52
C ASN A 587 -19.29 -7.14 -9.69
N PRO A 588 -19.80 -7.78 -8.61
CA PRO A 588 -20.87 -7.23 -7.78
C PRO A 588 -20.41 -6.08 -6.87
N ASP A 589 -19.75 -5.10 -7.43
CA ASP A 589 -19.25 -3.87 -6.78
C ASP A 589 -19.67 -2.66 -7.61
N PHE A 590 -20.11 -1.59 -6.95
CA PHE A 590 -20.48 -0.34 -7.63
C PHE A 590 -19.30 0.33 -8.36
N ARG A 591 -18.07 -0.06 -8.04
CA ARG A 591 -16.85 0.38 -8.73
C ARG A 591 -16.45 -0.53 -9.91
N ALA A 592 -17.25 -1.55 -10.22
CA ALA A 592 -16.88 -2.53 -11.25
C ALA A 592 -16.52 -1.88 -12.59
N ALA A 593 -17.37 -0.97 -13.07
CA ALA A 593 -17.16 -0.24 -14.32
C ALA A 593 -15.89 0.63 -14.30
N GLU A 594 -15.66 1.41 -13.24
CA GLU A 594 -14.46 2.22 -13.05
C GLU A 594 -13.21 1.34 -13.04
N ARG A 595 -13.20 0.26 -12.25
CA ARG A 595 -12.06 -0.66 -12.15
C ARG A 595 -11.81 -1.42 -13.45
N ALA A 596 -12.86 -1.82 -14.16
CA ALA A 596 -12.74 -2.45 -15.46
C ALA A 596 -12.07 -1.52 -16.47
N PHE A 597 -12.52 -0.27 -16.55
CA PHE A 597 -11.93 0.75 -17.40
C PHE A 597 -10.45 0.97 -17.06
N GLN A 598 -10.14 1.22 -15.77
CA GLN A 598 -8.78 1.45 -15.29
C GLN A 598 -7.85 0.29 -15.65
N LEU A 599 -8.30 -0.93 -15.37
CA LEU A 599 -7.48 -2.12 -15.58
C LEU A 599 -7.27 -2.43 -17.06
N MET A 600 -8.32 -2.32 -17.89
CA MET A 600 -8.20 -2.53 -19.33
C MET A 600 -7.24 -1.53 -19.97
N LEU A 601 -7.30 -0.24 -19.61
CA LEU A 601 -6.34 0.75 -20.12
C LEU A 601 -4.92 0.56 -19.60
N GLN A 602 -4.75 0.12 -18.35
CA GLN A 602 -3.42 -0.21 -17.82
C GLN A 602 -2.78 -1.37 -18.57
N VAL A 603 -3.57 -2.41 -18.84
CA VAL A 603 -3.13 -3.59 -19.59
C VAL A 603 -2.85 -3.19 -21.06
N ALA A 604 -3.76 -2.47 -21.69
CA ALA A 604 -3.58 -1.95 -23.06
C ALA A 604 -2.31 -1.10 -23.20
N GLY A 605 -2.02 -0.29 -22.18
CA GLY A 605 -0.80 0.51 -22.14
C GLY A 605 0.51 -0.28 -22.09
N ARG A 606 0.48 -1.61 -22.06
CA ARG A 606 1.68 -2.47 -22.16
C ARG A 606 2.06 -2.80 -23.60
N ALA A 607 1.12 -2.77 -24.52
CA ALA A 607 1.38 -3.02 -25.93
C ALA A 607 2.09 -1.84 -26.60
N GLY A 608 3.10 -2.12 -27.43
CA GLY A 608 3.71 -1.16 -28.35
C GLY A 608 4.49 0.00 -27.70
N ARG A 609 5.13 -0.20 -26.53
CA ARG A 609 5.88 0.89 -25.87
C ARG A 609 7.13 1.35 -26.59
N ARG A 610 7.75 0.47 -27.37
CA ARG A 610 9.00 0.74 -28.10
C ARG A 610 8.91 0.45 -29.61
N SER A 611 7.72 0.08 -30.10
CA SER A 611 7.46 -0.24 -31.50
C SER A 611 6.43 0.72 -32.10
N ASP A 612 6.40 0.83 -33.43
CA ASP A 612 5.48 1.72 -34.17
C ASP A 612 4.00 1.31 -34.14
N GLY A 613 3.60 0.55 -33.19
CA GLY A 613 2.21 0.17 -32.95
C GLY A 613 2.11 -1.12 -32.15
N GLY A 614 1.22 -1.15 -31.15
CA GLY A 614 0.83 -2.35 -30.44
C GLY A 614 -0.63 -2.65 -30.68
N GLU A 615 -1.03 -3.90 -30.54
CA GLU A 615 -2.42 -4.33 -30.68
C GLU A 615 -2.94 -4.87 -29.36
N VAL A 616 -4.22 -4.61 -29.10
CA VAL A 616 -4.94 -5.14 -27.93
C VAL A 616 -6.22 -5.80 -28.40
N VAL A 617 -6.43 -7.06 -28.05
CA VAL A 617 -7.68 -7.76 -28.35
C VAL A 617 -8.48 -7.95 -27.07
N ILE A 618 -9.67 -7.34 -26.98
CA ILE A 618 -10.60 -7.49 -25.87
C ILE A 618 -11.69 -8.49 -26.24
N GLN A 619 -11.74 -9.61 -25.55
CA GLN A 619 -12.82 -10.60 -25.69
C GLN A 619 -13.96 -10.28 -24.71
N THR A 620 -15.17 -10.10 -25.21
CA THR A 620 -16.38 -9.77 -24.43
C THR A 620 -17.65 -10.33 -25.07
N SER A 621 -18.64 -10.64 -24.24
CA SER A 621 -20.02 -11.00 -24.70
C SER A 621 -20.87 -9.77 -25.02
N GLU A 622 -20.44 -8.58 -24.56
CA GLU A 622 -21.14 -7.31 -24.76
C GLU A 622 -20.23 -6.25 -25.44
N PRO A 623 -19.89 -6.39 -26.72
CA PRO A 623 -19.02 -5.43 -27.42
C PRO A 623 -19.59 -4.01 -27.47
N GLY A 624 -20.92 -3.88 -27.33
CA GLY A 624 -21.63 -2.61 -27.25
C GLY A 624 -21.66 -1.97 -25.85
N HIS A 625 -21.08 -2.61 -24.83
CA HIS A 625 -21.08 -2.06 -23.47
C HIS A 625 -20.42 -0.66 -23.42
N PRO A 626 -21.04 0.34 -22.75
CA PRO A 626 -20.50 1.71 -22.75
C PRO A 626 -19.03 1.81 -22.29
N VAL A 627 -18.65 1.06 -21.27
CA VAL A 627 -17.26 1.03 -20.76
C VAL A 627 -16.29 0.48 -21.81
N ILE A 628 -16.67 -0.55 -22.58
CA ILE A 628 -15.82 -1.10 -23.65
C ILE A 628 -15.59 -0.04 -24.74
N ARG A 629 -16.65 0.66 -25.17
CA ARG A 629 -16.51 1.75 -26.15
C ARG A 629 -15.60 2.87 -25.64
N GLN A 630 -15.74 3.24 -24.37
CA GLN A 630 -14.90 4.26 -23.74
C GLN A 630 -13.43 3.82 -23.62
N VAL A 631 -13.17 2.52 -23.37
CA VAL A 631 -11.80 1.96 -23.36
C VAL A 631 -11.18 2.04 -24.76
N VAL A 632 -11.95 1.63 -25.80
CA VAL A 632 -11.49 1.72 -27.21
C VAL A 632 -11.18 3.16 -27.61
N ALA A 633 -12.01 4.10 -27.17
CA ALA A 633 -11.82 5.54 -27.46
C ALA A 633 -10.78 6.22 -26.54
N GLY A 634 -10.30 5.56 -25.49
CA GLY A 634 -9.47 6.20 -24.46
C GLY A 634 -10.19 7.31 -23.69
N ASP A 635 -11.54 7.32 -23.69
CA ASP A 635 -12.38 8.40 -23.14
C ASP A 635 -12.62 8.22 -21.64
N PHE A 636 -11.61 8.59 -20.83
CA PHE A 636 -11.76 8.63 -19.37
C PHE A 636 -12.86 9.62 -18.92
N ALA A 637 -12.95 10.80 -19.54
CA ALA A 637 -13.89 11.83 -19.13
C ALA A 637 -15.35 11.40 -19.37
N GLY A 638 -15.63 10.71 -20.47
CA GLY A 638 -16.94 10.12 -20.75
C GLY A 638 -17.32 9.04 -19.76
N MET A 639 -16.39 8.14 -19.45
CA MET A 639 -16.57 7.12 -18.41
C MET A 639 -16.84 7.77 -17.05
N ALA A 640 -16.06 8.78 -16.66
CA ALA A 640 -16.22 9.48 -15.39
C ALA A 640 -17.60 10.15 -15.28
N ARG A 641 -18.05 10.88 -16.31
CA ARG A 641 -19.40 11.51 -16.34
C ARG A 641 -20.51 10.48 -16.18
N MET A 642 -20.44 9.38 -16.93
CA MET A 642 -21.45 8.32 -16.86
C MET A 642 -21.50 7.72 -15.46
N GLN A 643 -20.36 7.32 -14.91
CA GLN A 643 -20.28 6.69 -13.60
C GLN A 643 -20.63 7.64 -12.45
N LEU A 644 -20.25 8.92 -12.52
CA LEU A 644 -20.64 9.91 -11.52
C LEU A 644 -22.15 10.14 -11.52
N SER A 645 -22.81 10.17 -12.69
CA SER A 645 -24.27 10.25 -12.78
C SER A 645 -24.95 9.06 -12.10
N GLU A 646 -24.51 7.84 -12.39
CA GLU A 646 -25.00 6.62 -11.79
C GLU A 646 -24.81 6.60 -10.26
N ARG A 647 -23.58 6.94 -9.78
CA ARG A 647 -23.27 7.00 -8.35
C ARG A 647 -24.09 8.04 -7.60
N LYS A 648 -24.41 9.15 -8.24
CA LYS A 648 -25.30 10.16 -7.68
C LYS A 648 -26.73 9.62 -7.51
N ALA A 649 -27.26 8.92 -8.52
CA ALA A 649 -28.60 8.32 -8.48
C ALA A 649 -28.76 7.25 -7.39
N PHE A 650 -27.70 6.43 -7.16
CA PHE A 650 -27.71 5.34 -6.19
C PHE A 650 -27.02 5.65 -4.86
N PHE A 651 -26.65 6.90 -4.58
CA PHE A 651 -25.98 7.34 -3.37
C PHE A 651 -24.71 6.54 -3.08
N TYR A 652 -23.76 6.52 -4.02
CA TYR A 652 -22.42 5.94 -3.86
C TYR A 652 -21.34 7.03 -3.77
N PRO A 653 -20.13 6.69 -3.24
CA PRO A 653 -19.00 7.61 -3.29
C PRO A 653 -18.72 8.11 -4.72
N PRO A 654 -18.45 9.41 -4.89
CA PRO A 654 -18.14 10.43 -3.88
C PRO A 654 -19.35 11.16 -3.25
N TYR A 655 -20.57 10.87 -3.65
CA TYR A 655 -21.80 11.55 -3.17
C TYR A 655 -22.28 11.04 -1.81
N ALA A 656 -21.81 9.86 -1.39
CA ALA A 656 -22.04 9.32 -0.07
C ALA A 656 -20.73 8.73 0.49
N ARG A 657 -20.69 8.52 1.80
CA ARG A 657 -19.65 7.75 2.49
C ARG A 657 -20.24 6.44 2.95
N LEU A 658 -19.50 5.37 2.76
CA LEU A 658 -19.93 4.04 3.12
C LEU A 658 -19.22 3.59 4.40
N THR A 659 -19.96 2.92 5.28
CA THR A 659 -19.39 2.18 6.40
C THR A 659 -20.00 0.78 6.41
N SER A 660 -19.16 -0.23 6.23
CA SER A 660 -19.56 -1.63 6.30
C SER A 660 -19.35 -2.15 7.71
N LEU A 661 -20.36 -2.80 8.26
CA LEU A 661 -20.31 -3.52 9.53
C LEU A 661 -20.42 -5.01 9.23
N THR A 662 -19.45 -5.81 9.66
CA THR A 662 -19.49 -7.27 9.56
C THR A 662 -19.52 -7.85 10.96
N LEU A 663 -20.62 -8.52 11.30
CA LEU A 663 -20.77 -9.23 12.56
C LEU A 663 -20.38 -10.69 12.36
N ARG A 664 -19.80 -11.33 13.36
CA ARG A 664 -19.41 -12.72 13.31
C ARG A 664 -19.62 -13.44 14.65
N HIS A 665 -20.08 -14.67 14.53
CA HIS A 665 -20.28 -15.60 15.66
C HIS A 665 -20.31 -17.05 15.18
N ARG A 666 -20.01 -18.00 16.09
CA ARG A 666 -20.07 -19.43 15.79
C ARG A 666 -21.51 -19.94 15.72
N ASP A 667 -22.40 -19.41 16.54
CA ASP A 667 -23.85 -19.70 16.53
C ASP A 667 -24.55 -18.79 15.53
N VAL A 668 -25.12 -19.37 14.47
CA VAL A 668 -25.83 -18.67 13.41
C VAL A 668 -27.16 -18.08 13.88
N ALA A 669 -27.86 -18.72 14.85
CA ALA A 669 -29.13 -18.22 15.36
C ALA A 669 -28.91 -16.96 16.18
N LEU A 670 -27.92 -16.96 17.07
CA LEU A 670 -27.51 -15.78 17.83
C LEU A 670 -27.05 -14.64 16.93
N LEU A 671 -26.26 -14.95 15.90
CA LEU A 671 -25.78 -13.96 14.92
C LEU A 671 -26.97 -13.31 14.18
N ARG A 672 -27.95 -14.09 13.75
CA ARG A 672 -29.14 -13.57 13.06
C ARG A 672 -29.97 -12.66 13.96
N ARG A 673 -30.20 -13.04 15.23
CA ARG A 673 -30.88 -12.17 16.20
C ARG A 673 -30.09 -10.88 16.43
N GLY A 674 -28.79 -11.01 16.69
CA GLY A 674 -27.93 -9.85 16.95
C GLY A 674 -27.84 -8.87 15.78
N VAL A 675 -27.70 -9.35 14.54
CA VAL A 675 -27.64 -8.44 13.37
C VAL A 675 -29.01 -7.77 13.11
N THR A 676 -30.11 -8.46 13.37
CA THR A 676 -31.47 -7.90 13.24
C THR A 676 -31.69 -6.80 14.28
N GLU A 677 -31.35 -7.06 15.53
CA GLU A 677 -31.43 -6.09 16.64
C GLU A 677 -30.55 -4.85 16.33
N LEU A 678 -29.29 -5.04 15.97
CA LEU A 678 -28.41 -3.93 15.59
C LEU A 678 -28.96 -3.13 14.42
N ALA A 679 -29.50 -3.80 13.39
CA ALA A 679 -30.12 -3.14 12.25
C ALA A 679 -31.33 -2.30 12.66
N ALA A 680 -32.19 -2.80 13.56
CA ALA A 680 -33.35 -2.08 14.08
C ALA A 680 -32.91 -0.81 14.83
N ARG A 681 -31.96 -0.93 15.77
CA ARG A 681 -31.39 0.19 16.51
C ARG A 681 -30.77 1.25 15.61
N LEU A 682 -29.95 0.83 14.64
CA LEU A 682 -29.33 1.74 13.69
C LEU A 682 -30.38 2.42 12.80
N ARG A 683 -31.46 1.75 12.42
CA ARG A 683 -32.55 2.36 11.64
C ARG A 683 -33.30 3.44 12.40
N VAL A 684 -33.43 3.32 13.72
CA VAL A 684 -33.99 4.38 14.55
C VAL A 684 -33.16 5.67 14.45
N ARG A 685 -31.83 5.56 14.33
CA ARG A 685 -30.90 6.71 14.27
C ARG A 685 -30.66 7.22 12.84
N PHE A 686 -30.58 6.31 11.87
CA PHE A 686 -30.11 6.61 10.51
C PHE A 686 -31.20 6.41 9.44
N GLY A 687 -32.35 5.84 9.79
CA GLY A 687 -33.45 5.59 8.89
C GLY A 687 -33.05 4.69 7.72
N ARG A 688 -33.47 5.04 6.50
CA ARG A 688 -33.20 4.31 5.26
C ARG A 688 -31.74 4.24 4.82
N ARG A 689 -30.84 4.92 5.51
CA ARG A 689 -29.38 4.87 5.27
C ARG A 689 -28.74 3.54 5.68
N VAL A 690 -29.47 2.72 6.45
CA VAL A 690 -29.03 1.39 6.88
C VAL A 690 -29.58 0.32 5.94
N LEU A 691 -28.67 -0.33 5.20
CA LEU A 691 -28.96 -1.43 4.29
C LEU A 691 -28.59 -2.78 4.93
N GLY A 692 -29.32 -3.82 4.59
CA GLY A 692 -29.16 -5.15 5.17
C GLY A 692 -30.22 -5.42 6.26
N PRO A 693 -30.15 -6.51 7.03
CA PRO A 693 -29.04 -7.47 7.10
C PRO A 693 -28.79 -8.21 5.78
N MET A 694 -27.53 -8.53 5.53
CA MET A 694 -27.11 -9.26 4.33
C MET A 694 -26.11 -10.36 4.70
N THR A 695 -26.09 -11.44 3.94
CA THR A 695 -25.06 -12.48 4.03
C THR A 695 -23.91 -12.06 3.08
N PRO A 696 -22.66 -11.98 3.53
CA PRO A 696 -21.51 -11.74 2.65
C PRO A 696 -21.33 -12.87 1.63
N PRO A 697 -20.55 -12.65 0.52
CA PRO A 697 -20.24 -13.70 -0.46
C PRO A 697 -19.61 -14.95 0.16
N VAL A 698 -18.77 -14.77 1.16
CA VAL A 698 -18.27 -15.84 2.04
C VAL A 698 -19.02 -15.72 3.35
N ASP A 699 -19.91 -16.67 3.60
CA ASP A 699 -20.81 -16.68 4.75
C ASP A 699 -20.19 -17.27 6.03
N ARG A 700 -19.03 -17.95 5.91
CA ARG A 700 -18.33 -18.59 7.01
C ARG A 700 -16.81 -18.53 6.86
N ILE A 701 -16.10 -18.04 7.87
CA ILE A 701 -14.64 -17.97 7.92
C ILE A 701 -14.15 -18.53 9.26
N ARG A 702 -13.20 -19.47 9.23
CA ARG A 702 -12.59 -20.09 10.43
C ARG A 702 -13.63 -20.59 11.45
N GLY A 703 -14.74 -21.16 10.95
CA GLY A 703 -15.81 -21.67 11.79
C GLY A 703 -16.82 -20.65 12.29
N GLU A 704 -16.65 -19.36 12.03
CA GLU A 704 -17.58 -18.29 12.36
C GLU A 704 -18.45 -17.91 11.18
N TYR A 705 -19.75 -17.77 11.40
CA TYR A 705 -20.71 -17.24 10.42
C TYR A 705 -20.61 -15.71 10.37
N LEU A 706 -20.90 -15.15 9.22
CA LEU A 706 -20.80 -13.72 8.94
C LEU A 706 -22.17 -13.14 8.57
N ALA A 707 -22.47 -11.95 9.06
CA ALA A 707 -23.61 -11.15 8.64
C ALA A 707 -23.20 -9.69 8.49
N GLY A 708 -23.76 -8.99 7.50
CA GLY A 708 -23.35 -7.63 7.15
C GLY A 708 -24.47 -6.59 7.26
N LEU A 709 -24.08 -5.35 7.56
CA LEU A 709 -24.88 -4.13 7.41
C LEU A 709 -24.04 -3.10 6.66
N LEU A 710 -24.69 -2.28 5.85
CA LEU A 710 -24.04 -1.17 5.16
C LEU A 710 -24.75 0.15 5.50
N LEU A 711 -23.98 1.12 5.99
CA LEU A 711 -24.44 2.47 6.28
C LEU A 711 -23.97 3.41 5.16
N LYS A 712 -24.91 4.14 4.54
CA LYS A 712 -24.65 5.19 3.55
C LYS A 712 -24.94 6.55 4.16
N ILE A 713 -23.95 7.43 4.23
CA ILE A 713 -24.10 8.81 4.75
C ILE A 713 -23.80 9.80 3.62
N GLU A 714 -24.71 10.68 3.28
CA GLU A 714 -24.56 11.68 2.23
C GLU A 714 -23.32 12.56 2.50
N SER A 715 -22.59 12.93 1.46
CA SER A 715 -21.35 13.72 1.59
C SER A 715 -21.56 15.11 2.21
N GLY A 716 -22.77 15.67 2.11
CA GLY A 716 -23.16 16.93 2.77
C GLY A 716 -23.48 16.80 4.27
N ALA A 717 -23.65 15.58 4.79
CA ALA A 717 -23.90 15.36 6.20
C ALA A 717 -22.61 15.34 7.02
N SER A 718 -22.70 15.69 8.30
CA SER A 718 -21.56 15.63 9.22
C SER A 718 -21.13 14.17 9.48
N SER A 719 -20.08 13.75 8.80
CA SER A 719 -19.52 12.40 8.99
C SER A 719 -18.95 12.16 10.39
N ALA A 720 -18.50 13.20 11.08
CA ALA A 720 -18.05 13.10 12.47
C ALA A 720 -19.22 12.79 13.44
N LYS A 721 -20.36 13.50 13.29
CA LYS A 721 -21.56 13.21 14.07
C LYS A 721 -22.10 11.81 13.76
N ALA A 722 -22.12 11.40 12.49
CA ALA A 722 -22.56 10.06 12.11
C ALA A 722 -21.70 8.95 12.74
N ARG A 723 -20.36 9.10 12.69
CA ARG A 723 -19.45 8.15 13.35
C ARG A 723 -19.59 8.12 14.86
N ALA A 724 -19.77 9.27 15.50
CA ALA A 724 -20.00 9.33 16.97
C ALA A 724 -21.29 8.61 17.37
N LEU A 725 -22.39 8.82 16.63
CA LEU A 725 -23.64 8.09 16.85
C LEU A 725 -23.48 6.59 16.60
N LEU A 726 -22.80 6.21 15.52
CA LEU A 726 -22.54 4.80 15.20
C LEU A 726 -21.69 4.15 16.30
N ALA A 727 -20.64 4.81 16.77
CA ALA A 727 -19.79 4.30 17.84
C ALA A 727 -20.57 4.09 19.16
N ALA A 728 -21.49 5.03 19.49
CA ALA A 728 -22.34 4.91 20.66
C ALA A 728 -23.30 3.69 20.57
N GLU A 729 -23.93 3.47 19.42
CA GLU A 729 -24.82 2.32 19.23
C GLU A 729 -24.05 0.99 19.21
N LEU A 730 -22.85 0.94 18.61
CA LEU A 730 -21.98 -0.25 18.63
C LEU A 730 -21.51 -0.58 20.04
N LYS A 731 -21.15 0.43 20.84
CA LYS A 731 -20.79 0.26 22.26
C LYS A 731 -21.96 -0.30 23.05
N ALA A 732 -23.14 0.31 22.97
CA ALA A 732 -24.33 -0.16 23.65
C ALA A 732 -24.77 -1.57 23.23
N PHE A 733 -24.55 -1.94 21.95
CA PHE A 733 -24.76 -3.30 21.45
C PHE A 733 -23.77 -4.29 22.08
N ALA A 734 -22.48 -3.94 22.14
CA ALA A 734 -21.44 -4.79 22.74
C ALA A 734 -21.60 -4.99 24.26
N GLU A 735 -22.20 -4.03 24.94
CA GLU A 735 -22.50 -4.09 26.39
C GLU A 735 -23.76 -4.92 26.70
N ASN A 736 -24.59 -5.26 25.70
CA ASN A 736 -25.75 -6.09 25.86
C ASN A 736 -25.34 -7.55 26.23
N PRO A 737 -25.77 -8.09 27.42
CA PRO A 737 -25.39 -9.44 27.86
C PRO A 737 -25.71 -10.55 26.85
N GLU A 738 -26.80 -10.42 26.09
CA GLU A 738 -27.20 -11.40 25.07
C GLU A 738 -26.22 -11.42 23.90
N PHE A 739 -25.68 -10.26 23.47
CA PHE A 739 -24.91 -10.13 22.22
C PHE A 739 -23.42 -9.88 22.45
N LYS A 740 -22.95 -9.81 23.70
CA LYS A 740 -21.54 -9.49 24.06
C LYS A 740 -20.48 -10.42 23.43
N THR A 741 -20.88 -11.64 23.02
CA THR A 741 -20.00 -12.61 22.35
C THR A 741 -19.91 -12.40 20.84
N ILE A 742 -20.81 -11.60 20.26
CA ILE A 742 -20.76 -11.25 18.84
C ILE A 742 -19.65 -10.23 18.63
N THR A 743 -18.69 -10.58 17.80
CA THR A 743 -17.65 -9.64 17.39
C THR A 743 -18.07 -8.90 16.14
N PHE A 744 -17.65 -7.63 15.99
CA PHE A 744 -17.94 -6.85 14.81
C PHE A 744 -16.70 -6.16 14.26
N ILE A 745 -16.69 -6.00 12.95
CA ILE A 745 -15.66 -5.31 12.19
C ILE A 745 -16.32 -4.08 11.54
N CYS A 746 -15.80 -2.90 11.87
CA CYS A 746 -16.17 -1.67 11.20
C CYS A 746 -15.16 -1.35 10.10
N ASN A 747 -15.63 -1.12 8.86
CA ASN A 747 -14.80 -0.74 7.73
C ASN A 747 -15.38 0.52 7.07
N VAL A 748 -14.72 1.64 7.31
CA VAL A 748 -15.07 2.94 6.72
C VAL A 748 -14.44 3.02 5.33
N ASP A 749 -15.19 3.52 4.34
CA ASP A 749 -14.82 3.55 2.92
C ASP A 749 -14.32 2.17 2.43
N PRO A 750 -15.18 1.12 2.46
CA PRO A 750 -14.81 -0.21 1.97
C PRO A 750 -14.49 -0.18 0.49
N GLN A 751 -13.51 -0.99 0.07
CA GLN A 751 -13.08 -1.16 -1.33
C GLN A 751 -13.26 -2.60 -1.78
#